data_b65d07efe94111382555bb5111ffa0ec
#
_entry.id   b65d07efe94111382555bb5111ffa0ec
#
_cell.length_a   1.000
_cell.length_b   1.000
_cell.length_c   1.000
_cell.angle_alpha   90.00
_cell.angle_beta   90.00
_cell.angle_gamma   90.00
#
_symmetry.space_group_name_H-M   'P 1'
#
loop_
_entity.id
_entity.type
_entity.pdbx_description
1 polymer ?
#
loop_
_entity_poly.entity_id
_entity_poly.type
_entity_poly.pdbx_seq_one_letter_code
_entity_poly.pdbx_strand_id
1 'polypeptide(L)'
;MTVQSEYQLENELIAQLKGLGYSIVTIKDERQLLSNLKTQIERANGLAPLSETEWKQVISFLNTGTVFERAKNLRDLFPVKFDDGTSKHLFFLSDDPSKNIYQVTNQITIDHRDYNGRASRFDVTLLVNALPLVQIELKKRGMEIAEAFNQTQRYIREAYWAGQGLFGFIQLFVISNGANTRYYSNGTTGIEFAFPWADVHNKHINEIVDFAEAFFNQQHLTQMLTQYMVLLETTKSLMVLRPYQIYAVQKIVQHVQTSNSNGYIWHTTGSGKTLTSFKASQIIMQMPDVEKVLFVVDRNDLDTQTSREFNAFKAESVDSTDSTHTLVKQLDQRHDKLIVTTIQKLNRAISNDRYLEYIDYLKDQKVVFIFDECHRSQFGETHQNIKKFFSNAQMFGFTGTPIFEKNSQSKAGLKLTTDYLFNACLHKYVIVDAIRDRNVLQFQIDYRGKYTAKGMATNDSYEEDVEGIDTKELYDNPQRLEMIARYIVNIHDTKTRNREFTAMFCVSSVETLTQYYDIFEKVQAEKQIEDEAQGRIFKPLTIATIFSYAANEAVPTDDLTGLIHEEAADIPSQVNSSSRDKLDRYIANYNRQFKTNYNSGDQFYAYYRDIAQRVKNRQIDILIVVNMFLTGFDSKPLNTLYVDKNLKYHGLIQAFSRTNRVYNDKKPFGNIICFRNLKHATDEALALFSNKETTKIVLVPSYAEIEQDYQAAVSKLFALTPNYQSVDDLVTEEQQLEFIKAFREVMRYNAQLQTFIEYDQDQTQLDKQHFANFASKYADLCRAVRKTTKKEKVSVLDDVDFQLDLLHSDRINVGYIINLLQLVVDTDSEDKRQKYQAQIYDLISSDISLHDKQDLIQKFIEENMPKMINGQSVQDAFAQFWDIEKEQAYQHLCKEENLKPEAMKQVLEHYEFTKRLPRKEELKDLPNYKVKLFERDNVLTSLMVKTRQLIEKFYVGF
;
A
#
# COMPACT_ATOMS: atom_id res chain seq x y z
N MET A 1 -28.22 21.91 -25.88
CA MET A 1 -27.97 22.41 -24.52
C MET A 1 -26.47 22.64 -24.42
N THR A 2 -26.04 23.83 -24.03
CA THR A 2 -24.63 24.14 -23.79
C THR A 2 -24.14 23.37 -22.55
N VAL A 3 -22.98 22.76 -22.63
CA VAL A 3 -22.34 22.07 -21.50
C VAL A 3 -22.14 23.07 -20.35
N GLN A 4 -22.48 22.68 -19.11
CA GLN A 4 -22.31 23.50 -17.92
C GLN A 4 -20.85 23.92 -17.74
N SER A 5 -20.59 25.21 -17.62
CA SER A 5 -19.25 25.75 -17.41
C SER A 5 -18.76 25.56 -15.97
N GLU A 6 -17.43 25.62 -15.74
CA GLU A 6 -16.85 25.62 -14.39
C GLU A 6 -17.46 26.72 -13.50
N TYR A 7 -17.62 27.92 -14.04
CA TYR A 7 -18.21 29.05 -13.32
C TYR A 7 -19.66 28.81 -12.88
N GLN A 8 -20.47 28.15 -13.72
CA GLN A 8 -21.84 27.78 -13.32
C GLN A 8 -21.84 26.72 -12.22
N LEU A 9 -20.99 25.71 -12.35
CA LEU A 9 -20.81 24.65 -11.36
C LEU A 9 -20.36 25.23 -9.99
N GLU A 10 -19.42 26.17 -10.02
CA GLU A 10 -18.92 26.88 -8.85
C GLU A 10 -20.01 27.67 -8.13
N ASN A 11 -20.79 28.44 -8.88
CA ASN A 11 -21.90 29.25 -8.29
C ASN A 11 -23.02 28.36 -7.70
N GLU A 12 -23.36 27.27 -8.35
CA GLU A 12 -24.35 26.31 -7.85
C GLU A 12 -23.86 25.67 -6.54
N LEU A 13 -22.61 25.25 -6.48
CA LEU A 13 -22.00 24.70 -5.28
C LEU A 13 -21.99 25.71 -4.13
N ILE A 14 -21.64 26.99 -4.39
CA ILE A 14 -21.61 28.02 -3.36
C ILE A 14 -23.03 28.29 -2.84
N ALA A 15 -24.02 28.33 -3.74
CA ALA A 15 -25.43 28.51 -3.34
C ALA A 15 -25.90 27.33 -2.46
N GLN A 16 -25.52 26.12 -2.78
CA GLN A 16 -25.84 24.95 -1.98
C GLN A 16 -25.15 24.98 -0.61
N LEU A 17 -23.86 25.33 -0.55
CA LEU A 17 -23.10 25.48 0.70
C LEU A 17 -23.75 26.55 1.62
N LYS A 18 -24.24 27.65 1.03
CA LYS A 18 -25.05 28.63 1.78
C LYS A 18 -26.29 27.98 2.39
N GLY A 19 -26.99 27.12 1.64
CA GLY A 19 -28.12 26.34 2.14
C GLY A 19 -27.75 25.39 3.30
N LEU A 20 -26.52 24.88 3.32
CA LEU A 20 -25.97 24.06 4.40
C LEU A 20 -25.47 24.88 5.61
N GLY A 21 -25.65 26.20 5.62
CA GLY A 21 -25.33 27.08 6.74
C GLY A 21 -23.94 27.71 6.70
N TYR A 22 -23.22 27.64 5.54
CA TYR A 22 -21.97 28.38 5.37
C TYR A 22 -22.24 29.87 5.09
N SER A 23 -21.47 30.74 5.74
CA SER A 23 -21.46 32.15 5.44
C SER A 23 -20.61 32.45 4.23
N ILE A 24 -21.16 33.07 3.19
CA ILE A 24 -20.36 33.48 2.02
C ILE A 24 -19.54 34.71 2.42
N VAL A 25 -18.22 34.63 2.18
CA VAL A 25 -17.29 35.74 2.41
C VAL A 25 -16.50 36.01 1.14
N THR A 26 -16.27 37.31 0.86
CA THR A 26 -15.45 37.70 -0.31
C THR A 26 -14.02 37.96 0.14
N ILE A 27 -13.14 37.01 -0.12
CA ILE A 27 -11.72 37.07 0.20
C ILE A 27 -10.96 36.90 -1.11
N LYS A 28 -10.20 37.91 -1.52
CA LYS A 28 -9.48 37.92 -2.81
C LYS A 28 -8.00 37.63 -2.67
N ASP A 29 -7.43 37.87 -1.52
CA ASP A 29 -6.00 37.74 -1.25
C ASP A 29 -5.71 37.27 0.18
N GLU A 30 -4.45 36.99 0.44
CA GLU A 30 -3.98 36.49 1.73
C GLU A 30 -4.12 37.49 2.86
N ARG A 31 -4.05 38.82 2.59
CA ARG A 31 -4.21 39.84 3.63
C ARG A 31 -5.62 39.85 4.17
N GLN A 32 -6.60 39.76 3.27
CA GLN A 32 -8.00 39.66 3.65
C GLN A 32 -8.29 38.36 4.40
N LEU A 33 -7.66 37.24 3.99
CA LEU A 33 -7.77 35.97 4.69
C LEU A 33 -7.20 36.08 6.12
N LEU A 34 -6.04 36.68 6.31
CA LEU A 34 -5.42 36.88 7.61
C LEU A 34 -6.23 37.77 8.55
N SER A 35 -6.81 38.84 7.99
CA SER A 35 -7.73 39.76 8.75
C SER A 35 -8.98 39.01 9.18
N ASN A 36 -9.60 38.21 8.30
CA ASN A 36 -10.73 37.37 8.63
C ASN A 36 -10.38 36.33 9.69
N LEU A 37 -9.20 35.71 9.60
CA LEU A 37 -8.70 34.72 10.56
C LEU A 37 -8.64 35.29 11.98
N LYS A 38 -8.06 36.49 12.14
CA LYS A 38 -8.03 37.18 13.43
C LYS A 38 -9.44 37.38 14.00
N THR A 39 -10.34 37.96 13.20
CA THR A 39 -11.69 38.25 13.61
C THR A 39 -12.47 37.00 14.01
N GLN A 40 -12.35 35.91 13.26
CA GLN A 40 -13.11 34.69 13.55
C GLN A 40 -12.54 33.91 14.73
N ILE A 41 -11.23 33.92 14.94
CA ILE A 41 -10.61 33.32 16.14
C ILE A 41 -11.05 34.10 17.40
N GLU A 42 -11.02 35.42 17.37
CA GLU A 42 -11.53 36.27 18.45
C GLU A 42 -12.98 35.94 18.77
N ARG A 43 -13.84 35.87 17.75
CA ARG A 43 -15.26 35.54 17.89
C ARG A 43 -15.51 34.14 18.43
N ALA A 44 -14.84 33.12 17.86
CA ALA A 44 -15.02 31.72 18.26
C ALA A 44 -14.61 31.47 19.72
N ASN A 45 -13.61 32.20 20.20
CA ASN A 45 -13.10 32.09 21.57
C ASN A 45 -13.71 33.14 22.55
N GLY A 46 -14.65 33.99 22.09
CA GLY A 46 -15.26 35.03 22.93
C GLY A 46 -14.21 35.99 23.50
N LEU A 47 -13.36 36.53 22.63
CA LEU A 47 -12.27 37.45 23.00
C LEU A 47 -12.63 38.91 22.61
N ALA A 48 -12.05 39.86 23.36
CA ALA A 48 -11.85 41.22 22.86
C ALA A 48 -10.83 41.20 21.71
N PRO A 49 -10.79 42.26 20.86
CA PRO A 49 -9.80 42.34 19.80
C PRO A 49 -8.38 42.21 20.36
N LEU A 50 -7.63 41.21 19.82
CA LEU A 50 -6.26 40.95 20.24
C LEU A 50 -5.32 42.08 19.80
N SER A 51 -4.39 42.45 20.67
CA SER A 51 -3.31 43.38 20.34
C SER A 51 -2.38 42.77 19.28
N GLU A 52 -1.50 43.56 18.70
CA GLU A 52 -0.51 43.05 17.74
C GLU A 52 0.45 42.02 18.38
N THR A 53 0.79 42.22 19.65
CA THR A 53 1.67 41.34 20.42
C THR A 53 1.00 39.99 20.68
N GLU A 54 -0.24 40.03 21.11
CA GLU A 54 -1.04 38.83 21.37
C GLU A 54 -1.32 38.06 20.07
N TRP A 55 -1.65 38.78 18.99
CA TRP A 55 -1.86 38.16 17.68
C TRP A 55 -0.63 37.50 17.11
N LYS A 56 0.57 38.10 17.31
CA LYS A 56 1.85 37.49 16.94
C LYS A 56 2.09 36.16 17.63
N GLN A 57 1.69 35.99 18.90
CA GLN A 57 1.80 34.69 19.60
C GLN A 57 0.96 33.63 18.88
N VAL A 58 -0.31 33.97 18.54
CA VAL A 58 -1.24 33.06 17.85
C VAL A 58 -0.69 32.65 16.48
N ILE A 59 -0.29 33.62 15.67
CA ILE A 59 0.24 33.32 14.31
C ILE A 59 1.55 32.56 14.35
N SER A 60 2.44 32.86 15.29
CA SER A 60 3.68 32.12 15.46
C SER A 60 3.41 30.64 15.77
N PHE A 61 2.45 30.36 16.65
CA PHE A 61 2.06 28.98 16.96
C PHE A 61 1.43 28.27 15.74
N LEU A 62 0.48 28.92 15.09
CA LEU A 62 -0.25 28.36 13.96
C LEU A 62 0.68 28.08 12.76
N ASN A 63 1.61 29.01 12.46
CA ASN A 63 2.47 28.88 11.28
C ASN A 63 3.70 27.98 11.49
N THR A 64 3.80 27.32 12.65
CA THR A 64 4.93 26.45 12.93
C THR A 64 4.83 25.13 12.16
N GLY A 65 5.87 24.80 11.40
CA GLY A 65 6.11 23.48 10.84
C GLY A 65 5.36 23.16 9.54
N THR A 66 5.27 21.87 9.26
CA THR A 66 4.68 21.26 8.06
C THR A 66 3.16 21.20 8.15
N VAL A 67 2.48 20.75 7.08
CA VAL A 67 1.02 20.47 7.09
C VAL A 67 0.63 19.56 8.27
N PHE A 68 1.46 18.56 8.58
CA PHE A 68 1.22 17.65 9.69
C PHE A 68 1.24 18.35 11.04
N GLU A 69 2.26 19.15 11.30
CA GLU A 69 2.39 19.89 12.56
C GLU A 69 1.30 20.94 12.71
N ARG A 70 0.98 21.65 11.64
CA ARG A 70 -0.16 22.59 11.63
C ARG A 70 -1.48 21.89 11.91
N ALA A 71 -1.73 20.72 11.29
CA ALA A 71 -2.91 19.93 11.57
C ALA A 71 -2.97 19.45 13.02
N LYS A 72 -1.83 19.16 13.64
CA LYS A 72 -1.72 18.82 15.06
C LYS A 72 -2.02 20.04 15.94
N ASN A 73 -1.37 21.17 15.67
CA ASN A 73 -1.59 22.41 16.41
C ASN A 73 -3.03 22.89 16.43
N LEU A 74 -3.80 22.65 15.33
CA LEU A 74 -5.21 23.02 15.29
C LEU A 74 -6.08 22.23 16.27
N ARG A 75 -5.65 21.07 16.71
CA ARG A 75 -6.36 20.18 17.65
C ARG A 75 -5.96 20.39 19.11
N ASP A 76 -4.88 21.14 19.33
CA ASP A 76 -4.36 21.44 20.65
C ASP A 76 -4.93 22.79 21.14
N LEU A 77 -5.04 22.92 22.46
CA LEU A 77 -5.34 24.19 23.10
C LEU A 77 -4.07 25.01 23.23
N PHE A 78 -4.13 26.27 22.78
CA PHE A 78 -2.98 27.18 22.85
C PHE A 78 -3.15 28.23 23.95
N PRO A 79 -2.24 28.27 24.95
CA PRO A 79 -2.28 29.32 25.98
C PRO A 79 -1.73 30.62 25.43
N VAL A 80 -2.57 31.65 25.31
CA VAL A 80 -2.17 33.03 24.97
C VAL A 80 -2.02 33.84 26.26
N LYS A 81 -0.92 34.57 26.36
CA LYS A 81 -0.72 35.56 27.39
C LYS A 81 -1.15 36.94 26.89
N PHE A 82 -2.07 37.56 27.62
CA PHE A 82 -2.60 38.88 27.29
C PHE A 82 -1.68 39.99 27.88
N ASP A 83 -1.78 41.18 27.29
CA ASP A 83 -0.99 42.33 27.71
C ASP A 83 -1.31 42.76 29.16
N ASP A 84 -2.49 42.40 29.68
CA ASP A 84 -2.93 42.60 31.06
C ASP A 84 -2.35 41.59 32.07
N GLY A 85 -1.55 40.65 31.60
CA GLY A 85 -0.91 39.58 32.40
C GLY A 85 -1.78 38.36 32.63
N THR A 86 -3.02 38.36 32.19
CA THR A 86 -3.87 37.16 32.23
C THR A 86 -3.54 36.17 31.11
N SER A 87 -4.03 34.94 31.20
CA SER A 87 -3.86 33.95 30.14
C SER A 87 -5.17 33.16 29.88
N LYS A 88 -5.41 32.79 28.63
CA LYS A 88 -6.54 31.95 28.22
C LYS A 88 -6.11 30.91 27.20
N HIS A 89 -6.69 29.72 27.30
CA HIS A 89 -6.48 28.67 26.31
C HIS A 89 -7.44 28.89 25.14
N LEU A 90 -6.88 29.04 23.95
CA LEU A 90 -7.62 29.18 22.70
C LEU A 90 -7.75 27.86 22.01
N PHE A 91 -8.91 27.59 21.40
CA PHE A 91 -9.09 26.52 20.44
C PHE A 91 -9.14 27.10 19.02
N PHE A 92 -8.68 26.31 18.05
CA PHE A 92 -8.69 26.67 16.63
C PHE A 92 -9.67 25.84 15.83
N LEU A 93 -9.88 24.59 16.24
CA LEU A 93 -10.85 23.66 15.64
C LEU A 93 -11.49 22.85 16.77
N SER A 94 -12.80 22.96 16.92
CA SER A 94 -13.58 22.21 17.90
C SER A 94 -14.15 20.93 17.27
N ASP A 95 -14.28 19.88 18.05
CA ASP A 95 -15.02 18.65 17.71
C ASP A 95 -16.54 18.83 17.82
N ASP A 96 -16.98 19.86 18.55
CA ASP A 96 -18.38 20.32 18.61
C ASP A 96 -18.64 21.28 17.45
N PRO A 97 -19.46 20.91 16.44
CA PRO A 97 -19.72 21.76 15.28
C PRO A 97 -20.38 23.11 15.64
N SER A 98 -21.11 23.17 16.73
CA SER A 98 -21.78 24.42 17.16
C SER A 98 -20.81 25.51 17.62
N LYS A 99 -19.59 25.15 17.97
CA LYS A 99 -18.52 26.09 18.37
C LYS A 99 -17.68 26.59 17.20
N ASN A 100 -17.84 26.01 16.02
CA ASN A 100 -17.09 26.40 14.83
C ASN A 100 -17.87 27.38 13.97
N ILE A 101 -17.15 28.24 13.27
CA ILE A 101 -17.72 29.20 12.31
C ILE A 101 -17.37 28.72 10.91
N TYR A 102 -18.38 28.42 10.08
CA TYR A 102 -18.23 27.90 8.75
C TYR A 102 -18.44 29.00 7.71
N GLN A 103 -17.43 29.16 6.84
CA GLN A 103 -17.45 30.14 5.77
C GLN A 103 -17.04 29.47 4.44
N VAL A 104 -17.52 30.03 3.35
CA VAL A 104 -17.11 29.66 1.99
C VAL A 104 -16.66 30.91 1.25
N THR A 105 -15.58 30.77 0.53
CA THR A 105 -15.05 31.79 -0.38
C THR A 105 -14.58 31.13 -1.66
N ASN A 106 -14.46 31.92 -2.72
CA ASN A 106 -14.02 31.45 -4.02
C ASN A 106 -13.04 32.41 -4.67
N GLN A 107 -12.30 31.88 -5.66
CA GLN A 107 -11.41 32.66 -6.53
C GLN A 107 -10.35 33.46 -5.76
N ILE A 108 -9.87 32.91 -4.61
CA ILE A 108 -8.74 33.49 -3.90
C ILE A 108 -7.49 33.40 -4.78
N THR A 109 -6.80 34.51 -4.90
CA THR A 109 -5.56 34.56 -5.67
C THR A 109 -4.37 34.68 -4.73
N ILE A 110 -3.41 33.76 -4.86
CA ILE A 110 -2.10 33.84 -4.21
C ILE A 110 -1.07 34.24 -5.25
N ASP A 111 -0.45 35.38 -4.99
CA ASP A 111 0.61 35.90 -5.82
C ASP A 111 1.96 35.28 -5.40
N HIS A 112 2.51 34.44 -6.26
CA HIS A 112 3.82 33.84 -6.08
C HIS A 112 4.72 34.08 -7.30
N ARG A 113 4.47 35.20 -8.04
CA ARG A 113 5.21 35.55 -9.25
C ARG A 113 6.71 35.69 -9.01
N ASP A 114 7.11 36.08 -7.82
CA ASP A 114 8.53 36.15 -7.42
C ASP A 114 9.21 34.77 -7.40
N TYR A 115 8.43 33.68 -7.29
CA TYR A 115 8.94 32.30 -7.28
C TYR A 115 8.88 31.64 -8.65
N ASN A 116 7.72 31.76 -9.36
CA ASN A 116 7.47 31.01 -10.59
C ASN A 116 6.89 31.85 -11.72
N GLY A 117 6.77 33.17 -11.55
CA GLY A 117 6.22 34.09 -12.56
C GLY A 117 4.70 33.98 -12.76
N ARG A 118 3.97 33.26 -11.89
CA ARG A 118 2.51 33.01 -11.99
C ARG A 118 1.80 33.32 -10.67
N ALA A 119 0.53 33.68 -10.73
CA ALA A 119 -0.37 33.67 -9.59
C ALA A 119 -1.27 32.44 -9.68
N SER A 120 -1.54 31.80 -8.54
CA SER A 120 -2.50 30.69 -8.47
C SER A 120 -3.84 31.19 -7.98
N ARG A 121 -4.91 30.74 -8.63
CA ARG A 121 -6.29 31.06 -8.28
C ARG A 121 -7.02 29.77 -7.93
N PHE A 122 -7.63 29.74 -6.75
CA PHE A 122 -8.30 28.59 -6.21
C PHE A 122 -9.82 28.69 -6.40
N ASP A 123 -10.47 27.62 -6.84
CA ASP A 123 -11.88 27.64 -7.19
C ASP A 123 -12.77 27.91 -5.96
N VAL A 124 -12.92 26.95 -5.06
CA VAL A 124 -13.73 27.11 -3.84
C VAL A 124 -12.95 26.65 -2.63
N THR A 125 -12.91 27.48 -1.59
CA THR A 125 -12.25 27.17 -0.33
C THR A 125 -13.24 27.23 0.83
N LEU A 126 -13.31 26.15 1.62
CA LEU A 126 -14.09 26.14 2.86
C LEU A 126 -13.19 26.52 4.03
N LEU A 127 -13.68 27.48 4.80
CA LEU A 127 -13.00 27.99 5.98
C LEU A 127 -13.76 27.54 7.24
N VAL A 128 -13.02 26.97 8.19
CA VAL A 128 -13.55 26.70 9.53
C VAL A 128 -12.78 27.57 10.52
N ASN A 129 -13.47 28.41 11.26
CA ASN A 129 -12.88 29.49 12.08
C ASN A 129 -11.92 30.38 11.27
N ALA A 130 -12.28 30.61 9.99
CA ALA A 130 -11.50 31.30 8.96
C ALA A 130 -10.18 30.65 8.55
N LEU A 131 -9.87 29.43 9.04
CA LEU A 131 -8.75 28.62 8.57
C LEU A 131 -9.15 27.90 7.28
N PRO A 132 -8.35 27.95 6.20
CA PRO A 132 -8.63 27.22 4.96
C PRO A 132 -8.31 25.73 5.17
N LEU A 133 -9.33 24.94 5.49
CA LEU A 133 -9.17 23.52 5.82
C LEU A 133 -9.55 22.58 4.68
N VAL A 134 -10.40 23.03 3.75
CA VAL A 134 -10.83 22.25 2.59
C VAL A 134 -10.70 23.07 1.32
N GLN A 135 -10.04 22.48 0.33
CA GLN A 135 -9.95 23.04 -1.02
C GLN A 135 -10.76 22.18 -1.98
N ILE A 136 -11.60 22.83 -2.79
CA ILE A 136 -12.42 22.20 -3.82
C ILE A 136 -11.95 22.71 -5.18
N GLU A 137 -11.57 21.81 -6.08
CA GLU A 137 -11.20 22.11 -7.45
C GLU A 137 -12.23 21.54 -8.41
N LEU A 138 -12.68 22.36 -9.33
CA LEU A 138 -13.74 22.05 -10.25
C LEU A 138 -13.22 21.99 -11.69
N LYS A 139 -13.78 21.10 -12.48
CA LYS A 139 -13.62 21.05 -13.93
C LYS A 139 -15.00 21.00 -14.58
N LYS A 140 -15.09 21.52 -15.79
CA LYS A 140 -16.35 21.46 -16.55
C LYS A 140 -16.74 20.01 -16.81
N ARG A 141 -18.02 19.72 -16.95
CA ARG A 141 -18.52 18.40 -17.33
C ARG A 141 -17.88 17.94 -18.65
N GLY A 142 -17.44 16.66 -18.68
CA GLY A 142 -16.75 16.09 -19.84
C GLY A 142 -15.22 16.08 -19.74
N MET A 143 -14.64 16.79 -18.75
CA MET A 143 -13.19 16.72 -18.49
C MET A 143 -12.86 15.58 -17.53
N GLU A 144 -11.64 15.06 -17.59
CA GLU A 144 -11.17 14.03 -16.68
C GLU A 144 -10.96 14.60 -15.27
N ILE A 145 -11.40 13.87 -14.26
CA ILE A 145 -11.22 14.27 -12.85
C ILE A 145 -9.72 14.33 -12.45
N ALA A 146 -8.87 13.57 -13.17
CA ALA A 146 -7.43 13.58 -12.97
C ALA A 146 -6.80 14.97 -13.20
N GLU A 147 -7.36 15.78 -14.07
CA GLU A 147 -6.91 17.15 -14.30
C GLU A 147 -7.06 18.03 -13.04
N ALA A 148 -8.17 17.91 -12.32
CA ALA A 148 -8.35 18.61 -11.05
C ALA A 148 -7.37 18.10 -9.98
N PHE A 149 -7.08 16.80 -9.94
CA PHE A 149 -6.09 16.23 -9.04
C PHE A 149 -4.69 16.81 -9.32
N ASN A 150 -4.27 16.82 -10.57
CA ASN A 150 -2.96 17.34 -10.96
C ASN A 150 -2.82 18.84 -10.64
N GLN A 151 -3.90 19.60 -10.82
CA GLN A 151 -3.96 21.03 -10.45
C GLN A 151 -3.73 21.23 -8.96
N THR A 152 -4.40 20.47 -8.09
CA THR A 152 -4.17 20.56 -6.64
C THR A 152 -2.76 20.15 -6.25
N GLN A 153 -2.18 19.11 -6.88
CA GLN A 153 -0.78 18.71 -6.65
C GLN A 153 0.21 19.81 -7.06
N ARG A 154 -0.09 20.55 -8.13
CA ARG A 154 0.69 21.73 -8.53
C ARG A 154 0.58 22.83 -7.47
N TYR A 155 -0.60 23.15 -6.96
CA TYR A 155 -0.78 24.15 -5.91
C TYR A 155 -0.04 23.83 -4.63
N ILE A 156 -0.03 22.56 -4.21
CA ILE A 156 0.74 22.09 -3.04
C ILE A 156 2.23 22.40 -3.21
N ARG A 157 2.78 22.21 -4.43
CA ARG A 157 4.20 22.43 -4.69
C ARG A 157 4.55 23.91 -4.84
N GLU A 158 3.69 24.71 -5.45
CA GLU A 158 4.03 26.03 -5.97
C GLU A 158 3.43 27.18 -5.16
N ALA A 159 2.20 27.05 -4.66
CA ALA A 159 1.42 28.16 -4.14
C ALA A 159 1.18 28.13 -2.62
N TYR A 160 1.03 26.97 -2.01
CA TYR A 160 0.53 26.88 -0.62
C TYR A 160 1.50 27.41 0.44
N TRP A 161 2.77 27.49 0.10
CA TRP A 161 3.83 28.00 1.00
C TRP A 161 4.25 29.43 0.67
N ALA A 162 3.65 30.04 -0.34
CA ALA A 162 3.91 31.43 -0.70
C ALA A 162 3.33 32.38 0.37
N GLY A 163 3.88 33.56 0.50
CA GLY A 163 3.43 34.60 1.42
C GLY A 163 3.52 34.15 2.89
N GLN A 164 2.40 34.23 3.62
CA GLN A 164 2.26 33.75 5.01
C GLN A 164 2.00 32.24 5.09
N GLY A 165 1.82 31.56 3.97
CA GLY A 165 1.62 30.12 3.86
C GLY A 165 0.33 29.62 4.48
N LEU A 166 -0.74 30.44 4.53
CA LEU A 166 -2.03 30.07 5.15
C LEU A 166 -2.69 28.86 4.50
N PHE A 167 -2.46 28.61 3.19
CA PHE A 167 -2.96 27.40 2.52
C PHE A 167 -2.26 26.12 2.95
N GLY A 168 -1.18 26.20 3.70
CA GLY A 168 -0.57 25.05 4.40
C GLY A 168 -1.47 24.45 5.50
N PHE A 169 -2.60 25.08 5.85
CA PHE A 169 -3.60 24.50 6.76
C PHE A 169 -4.59 23.57 6.07
N ILE A 170 -4.66 23.53 4.74
CA ILE A 170 -5.56 22.62 4.04
C ILE A 170 -5.24 21.17 4.42
N GLN A 171 -6.26 20.47 4.91
CA GLN A 171 -6.17 19.06 5.31
C GLN A 171 -6.86 18.15 4.31
N LEU A 172 -7.91 18.65 3.64
CA LEU A 172 -8.77 17.88 2.78
C LEU A 172 -8.92 18.55 1.41
N PHE A 173 -8.81 17.74 0.37
CA PHE A 173 -9.12 18.13 -1.00
C PHE A 173 -10.38 17.46 -1.47
N VAL A 174 -11.17 18.17 -2.25
CA VAL A 174 -12.27 17.64 -3.03
C VAL A 174 -12.07 18.06 -4.48
N ILE A 175 -12.18 17.12 -5.39
CA ILE A 175 -12.07 17.33 -6.83
C ILE A 175 -13.37 16.89 -7.50
N SER A 176 -13.85 17.65 -8.48
CA SER A 176 -15.08 17.30 -9.19
C SER A 176 -15.09 17.83 -10.62
N ASN A 177 -15.70 17.05 -11.53
CA ASN A 177 -16.10 17.50 -12.86
C ASN A 177 -17.64 17.61 -13.01
N GLY A 178 -18.33 17.75 -11.86
CA GLY A 178 -19.80 17.77 -11.79
C GLY A 178 -20.41 16.37 -11.70
N ALA A 179 -19.98 15.42 -12.52
CA ALA A 179 -20.52 14.06 -12.58
C ALA A 179 -19.75 13.06 -11.70
N ASN A 180 -18.48 13.33 -11.48
CA ASN A 180 -17.61 12.52 -10.61
C ASN A 180 -16.96 13.42 -9.58
N THR A 181 -17.11 13.08 -8.30
CA THR A 181 -16.53 13.82 -7.17
C THR A 181 -15.74 12.87 -6.31
N ARG A 182 -14.54 13.29 -5.89
CA ARG A 182 -13.65 12.53 -5.01
C ARG A 182 -13.03 13.41 -3.95
N TYR A 183 -12.63 12.80 -2.83
CA TYR A 183 -11.94 13.50 -1.75
C TYR A 183 -10.66 12.73 -1.36
N TYR A 184 -9.70 13.46 -0.79
CA TYR A 184 -8.44 12.91 -0.29
C TYR A 184 -7.74 13.90 0.66
N SER A 185 -6.78 13.40 1.43
CA SER A 185 -6.02 14.21 2.40
C SER A 185 -4.83 14.92 1.78
N ASN A 186 -4.41 16.02 2.38
CA ASN A 186 -3.17 16.69 2.03
C ASN A 186 -1.96 15.84 2.47
N GLY A 187 -1.28 15.26 1.53
CA GLY A 187 -0.22 14.26 1.69
C GLY A 187 -0.40 13.08 0.76
N THR A 188 -1.56 13.00 0.09
CA THR A 188 -1.83 12.02 -0.97
C THR A 188 -1.02 12.34 -2.22
N THR A 189 -0.33 11.34 -2.77
CA THR A 189 0.58 11.51 -3.91
C THR A 189 0.05 10.93 -5.21
N GLY A 190 -0.99 10.09 -5.17
CA GLY A 190 -1.58 9.46 -6.35
C GLY A 190 -3.10 9.55 -6.35
N ILE A 191 -3.69 9.72 -7.54
CA ILE A 191 -5.15 9.82 -7.73
C ILE A 191 -5.88 8.54 -7.32
N GLU A 192 -5.21 7.40 -7.29
CA GLU A 192 -5.73 6.13 -6.81
C GLU A 192 -6.10 6.16 -5.31
N PHE A 193 -5.59 7.15 -4.57
CA PHE A 193 -5.95 7.41 -3.18
C PHE A 193 -6.99 8.53 -3.01
N ALA A 194 -7.57 9.00 -4.10
CA ALA A 194 -8.74 9.89 -4.09
C ALA A 194 -10.02 9.05 -4.19
N PHE A 195 -10.89 9.13 -3.17
CA PHE A 195 -12.02 8.23 -3.00
C PHE A 195 -13.34 8.92 -3.34
N PRO A 196 -14.29 8.23 -4.01
CA PRO A 196 -15.66 8.69 -4.06
C PRO A 196 -16.27 8.62 -2.65
N TRP A 197 -17.23 9.49 -2.35
CA TRP A 197 -18.09 9.27 -1.20
C TRP A 197 -19.09 8.17 -1.51
N ALA A 198 -19.55 7.46 -0.49
CA ALA A 198 -20.54 6.40 -0.64
C ALA A 198 -21.55 6.46 0.52
N ASP A 199 -22.72 5.86 0.32
CA ASP A 199 -23.69 5.65 1.39
C ASP A 199 -23.34 4.42 2.26
N VAL A 200 -24.15 4.12 3.26
CA VAL A 200 -23.98 2.99 4.17
C VAL A 200 -24.03 1.61 3.48
N HIS A 201 -24.56 1.54 2.27
CA HIS A 201 -24.62 0.34 1.42
C HIS A 201 -23.51 0.27 0.37
N ASN A 202 -22.49 1.10 0.50
CA ASN A 202 -21.34 1.23 -0.42
C ASN A 202 -21.73 1.69 -1.84
N LYS A 203 -22.88 2.36 -2.00
CA LYS A 203 -23.27 2.97 -3.27
C LYS A 203 -22.60 4.35 -3.39
N HIS A 204 -21.85 4.55 -4.47
CA HIS A 204 -21.13 5.81 -4.70
C HIS A 204 -22.08 6.99 -4.91
N ILE A 205 -21.72 8.12 -4.33
CA ILE A 205 -22.36 9.44 -4.48
C ILE A 205 -21.38 10.29 -5.28
N ASN A 206 -21.58 10.31 -6.60
CA ASN A 206 -20.61 10.88 -7.54
C ASN A 206 -20.96 12.33 -7.96
N GLU A 207 -22.25 12.65 -8.15
CA GLU A 207 -22.69 14.01 -8.52
C GLU A 207 -22.34 15.00 -7.43
N ILE A 208 -21.78 16.16 -7.80
CA ILE A 208 -21.29 17.17 -6.86
C ILE A 208 -22.39 17.68 -5.93
N VAL A 209 -23.65 17.77 -6.40
CA VAL A 209 -24.79 18.26 -5.61
C VAL A 209 -25.10 17.29 -4.49
N ASP A 210 -25.25 16.00 -4.82
CA ASP A 210 -25.55 14.95 -3.83
C ASP A 210 -24.36 14.77 -2.87
N PHE A 211 -23.13 14.85 -3.42
CA PHE A 211 -21.91 14.81 -2.61
C PHE A 211 -21.87 15.97 -1.61
N ALA A 212 -22.17 17.20 -2.04
CA ALA A 212 -22.11 18.37 -1.17
C ALA A 212 -23.11 18.27 -0.01
N GLU A 213 -24.33 17.78 -0.27
CA GLU A 213 -25.34 17.56 0.77
C GLU A 213 -24.88 16.52 1.79
N ALA A 214 -24.33 15.39 1.33
CA ALA A 214 -23.92 14.30 2.19
C ALA A 214 -22.61 14.62 2.95
N PHE A 215 -21.64 15.27 2.30
CA PHE A 215 -20.27 15.40 2.77
C PHE A 215 -19.99 16.73 3.49
N PHE A 216 -20.52 17.86 3.00
CA PHE A 216 -20.24 19.18 3.55
C PHE A 216 -21.23 19.65 4.62
N ASN A 217 -22.14 18.80 5.06
CA ASN A 217 -22.91 19.14 6.24
C ASN A 217 -21.95 19.38 7.44
N GLN A 218 -22.22 20.42 8.23
CA GLN A 218 -21.26 20.94 9.24
C GLN A 218 -20.84 19.89 10.26
N GLN A 219 -21.77 19.01 10.69
CA GLN A 219 -21.46 17.94 11.63
C GLN A 219 -20.50 16.92 10.99
N HIS A 220 -20.80 16.48 9.77
CA HIS A 220 -19.97 15.50 9.08
C HIS A 220 -18.60 16.07 8.74
N LEU A 221 -18.53 17.31 8.21
CA LEU A 221 -17.25 17.95 7.90
C LEU A 221 -16.37 18.09 9.15
N THR A 222 -16.97 18.49 10.30
CA THR A 222 -16.24 18.55 11.57
C THR A 222 -15.67 17.18 11.93
N GLN A 223 -16.46 16.13 11.85
CA GLN A 223 -15.99 14.75 12.11
C GLN A 223 -14.88 14.32 11.14
N MET A 224 -14.99 14.66 9.86
CA MET A 224 -13.95 14.40 8.89
C MET A 224 -12.61 15.03 9.29
N LEU A 225 -12.65 16.28 9.72
CA LEU A 225 -11.45 17.05 10.11
C LEU A 225 -10.90 16.65 11.48
N THR A 226 -11.74 16.31 12.46
CA THR A 226 -11.31 16.05 13.84
C THR A 226 -11.18 14.57 14.17
N GLN A 227 -12.10 13.73 13.70
CA GLN A 227 -12.17 12.31 14.08
C GLN A 227 -11.64 11.37 12.98
N TYR A 228 -11.99 11.60 11.70
CA TYR A 228 -11.68 10.67 10.60
C TYR A 228 -10.42 11.02 9.82
N MET A 229 -9.80 12.16 10.11
CA MET A 229 -8.42 12.43 9.70
C MET A 229 -7.44 11.72 10.65
N VAL A 230 -6.47 11.01 10.09
CA VAL A 230 -5.41 10.32 10.82
C VAL A 230 -4.09 11.03 10.57
N LEU A 231 -3.42 11.42 11.64
CA LEU A 231 -2.10 12.03 11.60
C LEU A 231 -1.06 10.90 11.71
N LEU A 232 -0.36 10.64 10.61
CA LEU A 232 0.67 9.60 10.56
C LEU A 232 1.98 10.12 11.12
N GLU A 233 2.32 9.73 12.35
CA GLU A 233 3.53 10.21 13.06
C GLU A 233 4.83 9.74 12.38
N THR A 234 4.82 8.54 11.78
CA THR A 234 6.02 7.99 11.13
C THR A 234 6.38 8.70 9.83
N THR A 235 5.39 9.09 9.03
CA THR A 235 5.59 9.76 7.75
C THR A 235 5.33 11.25 7.79
N LYS A 236 4.92 11.77 8.96
CA LYS A 236 4.51 13.18 9.14
C LYS A 236 3.55 13.65 8.05
N SER A 237 2.54 12.82 7.77
CA SER A 237 1.55 13.04 6.72
C SER A 237 0.12 12.82 7.23
N LEU A 238 -0.86 13.31 6.46
CA LEU A 238 -2.26 13.15 6.76
C LEU A 238 -2.85 12.01 5.93
N MET A 239 -3.75 11.24 6.54
CA MET A 239 -4.56 10.23 5.88
C MET A 239 -6.02 10.42 6.28
N VAL A 240 -6.95 10.29 5.35
CA VAL A 240 -8.38 10.35 5.62
C VAL A 240 -9.00 8.97 5.45
N LEU A 241 -9.95 8.61 6.34
CA LEU A 241 -10.68 7.35 6.25
C LEU A 241 -11.58 7.32 5.01
N ARG A 242 -11.76 6.11 4.47
CA ARG A 242 -12.70 5.82 3.39
C ARG A 242 -14.13 5.68 3.91
N PRO A 243 -15.18 5.86 3.10
CA PRO A 243 -16.57 5.83 3.56
C PRO A 243 -16.93 4.59 4.36
N TYR A 244 -16.62 3.39 3.84
CA TYR A 244 -16.93 2.13 4.52
C TYR A 244 -16.20 1.98 5.87
N GLN A 245 -14.99 2.56 6.01
CA GLN A 245 -14.26 2.58 7.28
C GLN A 245 -14.96 3.50 8.28
N ILE A 246 -15.41 4.67 7.83
CA ILE A 246 -16.15 5.62 8.66
C ILE A 246 -17.45 4.98 9.16
N TYR A 247 -18.23 4.37 8.29
CA TYR A 247 -19.47 3.70 8.69
C TYR A 247 -19.23 2.54 9.65
N ALA A 248 -18.19 1.74 9.43
CA ALA A 248 -17.82 0.67 10.36
C ALA A 248 -17.46 1.23 11.74
N VAL A 249 -16.65 2.30 11.81
CA VAL A 249 -16.31 2.98 13.07
C VAL A 249 -17.55 3.53 13.75
N GLN A 250 -18.42 4.24 13.02
CA GLN A 250 -19.67 4.78 13.54
C GLN A 250 -20.58 3.69 14.12
N LYS A 251 -20.71 2.56 13.39
CA LYS A 251 -21.56 1.44 13.85
C LYS A 251 -21.02 0.79 15.10
N ILE A 252 -19.70 0.60 15.22
CA ILE A 252 -19.10 0.07 16.45
C ILE A 252 -19.30 1.06 17.61
N VAL A 253 -18.96 2.32 17.42
CA VAL A 253 -19.10 3.38 18.43
C VAL A 253 -20.55 3.51 18.92
N GLN A 254 -21.50 3.57 17.98
CA GLN A 254 -22.93 3.60 18.30
C GLN A 254 -23.36 2.33 19.08
N HIS A 255 -22.86 1.16 18.67
CA HIS A 255 -23.21 -0.11 19.32
C HIS A 255 -22.67 -0.19 20.75
N VAL A 256 -21.47 0.35 21.01
CA VAL A 256 -20.91 0.45 22.38
C VAL A 256 -21.76 1.37 23.26
N GLN A 257 -22.34 2.44 22.71
CA GLN A 257 -23.15 3.41 23.44
C GLN A 257 -24.58 2.91 23.72
N THR A 258 -25.17 2.13 22.80
CA THR A 258 -26.60 1.83 22.81
C THR A 258 -26.93 0.37 23.14
N SER A 259 -25.94 -0.52 23.18
CA SER A 259 -26.11 -1.96 23.38
C SER A 259 -24.97 -2.54 24.18
N ASN A 260 -25.25 -3.65 24.88
CA ASN A 260 -24.22 -4.48 25.52
C ASN A 260 -23.96 -5.78 24.73
N SER A 261 -24.60 -5.99 23.58
CA SER A 261 -24.36 -7.14 22.74
C SER A 261 -23.06 -7.00 21.96
N ASN A 262 -22.50 -8.12 21.52
CA ASN A 262 -21.32 -8.16 20.66
C ASN A 262 -21.69 -7.77 19.23
N GLY A 263 -20.67 -7.54 18.38
CA GLY A 263 -20.84 -7.27 16.96
C GLY A 263 -19.65 -7.69 16.14
N TYR A 264 -19.76 -7.79 14.82
CA TYR A 264 -18.61 -7.98 13.96
C TYR A 264 -18.68 -7.12 12.69
N ILE A 265 -17.50 -6.89 12.12
CA ILE A 265 -17.28 -6.18 10.88
C ILE A 265 -16.78 -7.15 9.83
N TRP A 266 -17.50 -7.27 8.74
CA TRP A 266 -17.12 -8.08 7.59
C TRP A 266 -16.47 -7.20 6.53
N HIS A 267 -15.17 -7.03 6.62
CA HIS A 267 -14.36 -6.28 5.66
C HIS A 267 -13.34 -7.20 5.01
N THR A 268 -13.34 -7.25 3.69
CA THR A 268 -12.42 -8.12 2.92
C THR A 268 -10.96 -7.87 3.25
N THR A 269 -10.12 -8.83 2.95
CA THR A 269 -8.66 -8.70 3.10
C THR A 269 -8.16 -7.55 2.22
N GLY A 270 -7.33 -6.66 2.79
CA GLY A 270 -6.83 -5.48 2.06
C GLY A 270 -7.66 -4.22 2.17
N SER A 271 -8.78 -4.25 2.85
CA SER A 271 -9.64 -3.08 3.09
C SER A 271 -9.13 -2.11 4.16
N GLY A 272 -7.99 -2.39 4.81
CA GLY A 272 -7.46 -1.55 5.90
C GLY A 272 -8.19 -1.76 7.22
N LYS A 273 -8.50 -3.02 7.58
CA LYS A 273 -9.13 -3.40 8.87
C LYS A 273 -8.38 -2.84 10.07
N THR A 274 -7.04 -2.89 10.05
CA THR A 274 -6.18 -2.38 11.14
C THR A 274 -6.41 -0.89 11.40
N LEU A 275 -6.50 -0.08 10.35
CA LEU A 275 -6.79 1.36 10.49
C LEU A 275 -8.20 1.61 11.03
N THR A 276 -9.19 0.85 10.54
CA THR A 276 -10.58 0.95 11.00
C THR A 276 -10.71 0.59 12.48
N SER A 277 -10.10 -0.52 12.89
CA SER A 277 -10.12 -0.99 14.28
C SER A 277 -9.33 -0.07 15.22
N PHE A 278 -8.19 0.45 14.79
CA PHE A 278 -7.45 1.47 15.54
C PHE A 278 -8.31 2.71 15.80
N LYS A 279 -8.96 3.23 14.74
CA LYS A 279 -9.78 4.43 14.88
C LYS A 279 -11.01 4.20 15.78
N ALA A 280 -11.66 3.04 15.67
CA ALA A 280 -12.71 2.64 16.59
C ALA A 280 -12.21 2.57 18.04
N SER A 281 -11.07 1.90 18.27
CA SER A 281 -10.43 1.82 19.59
C SER A 281 -10.12 3.22 20.16
N GLN A 282 -9.59 4.11 19.33
CA GLN A 282 -9.22 5.48 19.72
C GLN A 282 -10.44 6.31 20.19
N ILE A 283 -11.57 6.14 19.54
CA ILE A 283 -12.80 6.85 19.92
C ILE A 283 -13.43 6.21 21.17
N ILE A 284 -13.46 4.86 21.22
CA ILE A 284 -14.08 4.13 22.35
C ILE A 284 -13.31 4.37 23.66
N MET A 285 -11.97 4.40 23.63
CA MET A 285 -11.16 4.64 24.83
C MET A 285 -11.39 6.03 25.46
N GLN A 286 -11.97 6.98 24.72
CA GLN A 286 -12.32 8.31 25.23
C GLN A 286 -13.68 8.33 25.91
N MET A 287 -14.49 7.27 25.81
CA MET A 287 -15.78 7.19 26.45
C MET A 287 -15.63 7.05 27.97
N PRO A 288 -16.41 7.83 28.76
CA PRO A 288 -16.30 7.81 30.23
C PRO A 288 -16.59 6.44 30.84
N ASP A 289 -17.55 5.70 30.24
CA ASP A 289 -18.04 4.42 30.76
C ASP A 289 -17.15 3.24 30.38
N VAL A 290 -16.12 3.44 29.54
CA VAL A 290 -15.21 2.37 29.11
C VAL A 290 -13.91 2.44 29.91
N GLU A 291 -13.63 1.37 30.68
CA GLU A 291 -12.41 1.28 31.49
C GLU A 291 -11.19 0.89 30.65
N LYS A 292 -11.33 -0.13 29.77
CA LYS A 292 -10.25 -0.63 28.91
C LYS A 292 -10.75 -0.98 27.52
N VAL A 293 -9.86 -0.81 26.55
CA VAL A 293 -10.02 -1.35 25.19
C VAL A 293 -8.85 -2.29 24.92
N LEU A 294 -9.15 -3.57 24.67
CA LEU A 294 -8.16 -4.59 24.34
C LEU A 294 -8.24 -4.94 22.87
N PHE A 295 -7.17 -4.67 22.14
CA PHE A 295 -7.03 -5.17 20.77
C PHE A 295 -6.31 -6.52 20.81
N VAL A 296 -7.02 -7.56 20.41
CA VAL A 296 -6.57 -8.95 20.55
C VAL A 296 -6.25 -9.53 19.17
N VAL A 297 -5.00 -9.92 18.99
CA VAL A 297 -4.51 -10.59 17.77
C VAL A 297 -4.24 -12.06 18.05
N ASP A 298 -4.22 -12.85 16.99
CA ASP A 298 -4.04 -14.31 17.10
C ASP A 298 -2.60 -14.72 17.43
N ARG A 299 -1.58 -13.96 16.99
CA ARG A 299 -0.17 -14.35 17.06
C ARG A 299 0.76 -13.25 17.57
N ASN A 300 1.93 -13.66 18.07
CA ASN A 300 2.98 -12.76 18.56
C ASN A 300 3.60 -11.89 17.45
N ASP A 301 3.74 -12.38 16.23
CA ASP A 301 4.23 -11.63 15.09
C ASP A 301 3.21 -10.56 14.62
N LEU A 302 1.92 -10.89 14.65
CA LEU A 302 0.83 -9.95 14.41
C LEU A 302 0.72 -8.91 15.53
N ASP A 303 0.97 -9.28 16.80
CA ASP A 303 1.05 -8.34 17.92
C ASP A 303 2.10 -7.25 17.65
N THR A 304 3.31 -7.64 17.25
CA THR A 304 4.38 -6.70 16.93
C THR A 304 4.07 -5.84 15.71
N GLN A 305 3.48 -6.43 14.66
CA GLN A 305 3.09 -5.69 13.46
C GLN A 305 1.96 -4.71 13.79
N THR A 306 0.92 -5.15 14.47
CA THR A 306 -0.23 -4.32 14.86
C THR A 306 0.20 -3.18 15.78
N SER A 307 1.05 -3.45 16.76
CA SER A 307 1.59 -2.40 17.65
C SER A 307 2.40 -1.38 16.87
N ARG A 308 3.22 -1.81 15.90
CA ARG A 308 3.94 -0.89 15.00
C ARG A 308 2.99 -0.06 14.15
N GLU A 309 1.96 -0.66 13.58
CA GLU A 309 0.95 0.04 12.78
C GLU A 309 0.17 1.04 13.66
N PHE A 310 -0.24 0.67 14.87
CA PHE A 310 -0.93 1.56 15.80
C PHE A 310 -0.02 2.73 16.24
N ASN A 311 1.25 2.45 16.53
CA ASN A 311 2.22 3.50 16.87
C ASN A 311 2.61 4.36 15.66
N ALA A 312 2.47 3.84 14.42
CA ALA A 312 2.61 4.64 13.20
C ALA A 312 1.45 5.64 13.04
N PHE A 313 0.23 5.27 13.47
CA PHE A 313 -0.93 6.16 13.44
C PHE A 313 -0.89 7.20 14.57
N LYS A 314 -0.39 6.82 15.74
CA LYS A 314 -0.17 7.74 16.87
C LYS A 314 1.00 7.22 17.71
N ALA A 315 2.06 8.02 17.86
CA ALA A 315 3.22 7.66 18.66
C ALA A 315 2.82 7.31 20.11
N GLU A 316 3.43 6.28 20.66
CA GLU A 316 3.20 5.81 22.03
C GLU A 316 1.73 5.47 22.34
N SER A 317 0.96 5.14 21.30
CA SER A 317 -0.45 4.78 21.47
C SER A 317 -0.62 3.41 22.13
N VAL A 318 0.37 2.54 21.97
CA VAL A 318 0.35 1.17 22.46
C VAL A 318 1.76 0.68 22.78
N ASP A 319 1.93 0.12 23.96
CA ASP A 319 3.09 -0.68 24.31
C ASP A 319 2.84 -2.15 23.95
N SER A 320 3.82 -2.78 23.26
CA SER A 320 3.72 -4.20 22.96
C SER A 320 3.78 -5.03 24.25
N THR A 321 2.91 -6.04 24.34
CA THR A 321 2.94 -6.97 25.48
C THR A 321 3.96 -8.08 25.22
N ASP A 322 5.21 -7.91 25.64
CA ASP A 322 6.25 -8.92 25.42
C ASP A 322 6.00 -10.21 26.20
N SER A 323 5.34 -10.11 27.35
CA SER A 323 5.01 -11.25 28.21
C SER A 323 3.63 -11.13 28.84
N THR A 324 3.10 -12.25 29.39
CA THR A 324 1.86 -12.23 30.17
C THR A 324 1.98 -11.32 31.39
N HIS A 325 3.16 -11.24 32.00
CA HIS A 325 3.41 -10.34 33.13
C HIS A 325 3.29 -8.86 32.74
N THR A 326 3.83 -8.49 31.58
CA THR A 326 3.69 -7.13 31.04
C THR A 326 2.22 -6.79 30.77
N LEU A 327 1.46 -7.73 30.20
CA LEU A 327 0.02 -7.56 29.99
C LEU A 327 -0.72 -7.30 31.30
N VAL A 328 -0.46 -8.11 32.33
CA VAL A 328 -1.10 -7.94 33.64
C VAL A 328 -0.77 -6.59 34.26
N LYS A 329 0.49 -6.14 34.17
CA LYS A 329 0.90 -4.83 34.62
C LYS A 329 0.17 -3.69 33.88
N GLN A 330 0.00 -3.79 32.57
CA GLN A 330 -0.77 -2.80 31.78
C GLN A 330 -2.27 -2.84 32.12
N LEU A 331 -2.83 -4.03 32.37
CA LEU A 331 -4.21 -4.16 32.82
C LEU A 331 -4.43 -3.51 34.19
N ASP A 332 -3.48 -3.59 35.09
CA ASP A 332 -3.54 -2.99 36.44
C ASP A 332 -3.40 -1.45 36.40
N GLN A 333 -2.69 -0.90 35.40
CA GLN A 333 -2.49 0.54 35.26
C GLN A 333 -3.73 1.25 34.73
N ARG A 334 -4.39 2.09 35.52
CA ARG A 334 -5.66 2.76 35.13
C ARG A 334 -5.53 3.76 33.98
N HIS A 335 -4.34 4.32 33.73
CA HIS A 335 -4.12 5.28 32.65
C HIS A 335 -3.95 4.63 31.28
N ASP A 336 -3.53 3.38 31.20
CA ASP A 336 -3.35 2.63 29.95
C ASP A 336 -4.69 2.06 29.48
N LYS A 337 -5.45 2.88 28.75
CA LYS A 337 -6.79 2.47 28.30
C LYS A 337 -6.78 1.55 27.08
N LEU A 338 -5.80 1.67 26.18
CA LEU A 338 -5.68 0.85 24.96
C LEU A 338 -4.50 -0.11 25.06
N ILE A 339 -4.77 -1.40 25.01
CA ILE A 339 -3.77 -2.45 25.13
C ILE A 339 -3.86 -3.39 23.92
N VAL A 340 -2.72 -3.68 23.27
CA VAL A 340 -2.62 -4.70 22.22
C VAL A 340 -2.00 -5.96 22.81
N THR A 341 -2.62 -7.12 22.57
CA THR A 341 -2.17 -8.40 23.12
C THR A 341 -2.56 -9.58 22.23
N THR A 342 -2.05 -10.78 22.55
CA THR A 342 -2.43 -12.00 21.86
C THR A 342 -3.49 -12.78 22.64
N ILE A 343 -4.25 -13.62 21.92
CA ILE A 343 -5.24 -14.53 22.51
C ILE A 343 -4.61 -15.40 23.62
N GLN A 344 -3.40 -15.92 23.38
CA GLN A 344 -2.71 -16.82 24.32
C GLN A 344 -2.30 -16.09 25.60
N LYS A 345 -1.75 -14.86 25.48
CA LYS A 345 -1.37 -14.06 26.66
C LYS A 345 -2.59 -13.68 27.49
N LEU A 346 -3.69 -13.27 26.81
CA LEU A 346 -4.94 -12.93 27.47
C LEU A 346 -5.51 -14.14 28.22
N ASN A 347 -5.57 -15.32 27.59
CA ASN A 347 -6.03 -16.55 28.24
C ASN A 347 -5.20 -16.91 29.49
N ARG A 348 -3.87 -16.81 29.39
CA ARG A 348 -2.97 -17.06 30.52
C ARG A 348 -3.18 -16.05 31.66
N ALA A 349 -3.43 -14.77 31.34
CA ALA A 349 -3.67 -13.74 32.33
C ALA A 349 -4.96 -13.99 33.14
N ILE A 350 -6.05 -14.38 32.46
CA ILE A 350 -7.36 -14.60 33.10
C ILE A 350 -7.56 -16.01 33.67
N SER A 351 -6.62 -16.95 33.43
CA SER A 351 -6.72 -18.34 33.92
C SER A 351 -5.68 -18.68 34.98
N ASN A 352 -4.78 -17.76 35.34
CA ASN A 352 -3.74 -18.01 36.34
C ASN A 352 -4.00 -17.23 37.61
N ASP A 353 -4.23 -17.94 38.71
CA ASP A 353 -4.58 -17.38 40.02
C ASP A 353 -3.60 -16.30 40.50
N ARG A 354 -2.32 -16.40 40.14
CA ARG A 354 -1.30 -15.38 40.50
C ARG A 354 -1.56 -14.01 39.87
N TYR A 355 -2.27 -13.95 38.76
CA TYR A 355 -2.54 -12.70 38.03
C TYR A 355 -3.93 -12.16 38.38
N LEU A 356 -4.83 -12.98 38.84
CA LEU A 356 -6.22 -12.60 39.12
C LEU A 356 -6.34 -11.49 40.15
N GLU A 357 -5.50 -11.49 41.21
CA GLU A 357 -5.51 -10.45 42.24
C GLU A 357 -5.30 -9.03 41.67
N TYR A 358 -4.49 -8.89 40.60
CA TYR A 358 -4.18 -7.60 40.00
C TYR A 358 -5.28 -7.10 39.03
N ILE A 359 -6.05 -8.01 38.45
CA ILE A 359 -7.04 -7.67 37.41
C ILE A 359 -8.48 -7.90 37.86
N ASP A 360 -8.70 -8.32 39.12
CA ASP A 360 -10.02 -8.64 39.69
C ASP A 360 -10.99 -7.46 39.63
N TYR A 361 -10.48 -6.23 39.75
CA TYR A 361 -11.30 -5.03 39.69
C TYR A 361 -11.95 -4.82 38.30
N LEU A 362 -11.38 -5.43 37.22
CA LEU A 362 -11.92 -5.35 35.87
C LEU A 362 -13.12 -6.25 35.63
N LYS A 363 -13.42 -7.15 36.52
CA LYS A 363 -14.52 -8.16 36.35
C LYS A 363 -15.85 -7.49 35.98
N ASP A 364 -16.19 -6.43 36.71
CA ASP A 364 -17.48 -5.73 36.56
C ASP A 364 -17.37 -4.42 35.75
N GLN A 365 -16.17 -4.03 35.36
CA GLN A 365 -15.96 -2.84 34.55
C GLN A 365 -16.31 -3.09 33.08
N LYS A 366 -16.73 -2.05 32.38
CA LYS A 366 -16.96 -2.14 30.93
C LYS A 366 -15.63 -2.23 30.20
N VAL A 367 -15.33 -3.42 29.69
CA VAL A 367 -14.13 -3.72 28.90
C VAL A 367 -14.56 -4.07 27.47
N VAL A 368 -13.99 -3.35 26.50
CA VAL A 368 -14.27 -3.56 25.09
C VAL A 368 -13.11 -4.34 24.47
N PHE A 369 -13.42 -5.44 23.82
CA PHE A 369 -12.47 -6.30 23.12
C PHE A 369 -12.66 -6.13 21.61
N ILE A 370 -11.58 -5.91 20.89
CA ILE A 370 -11.57 -5.89 19.42
C ILE A 370 -10.65 -7.02 18.96
N PHE A 371 -11.20 -7.96 18.19
CA PHE A 371 -10.50 -9.13 17.69
C PHE A 371 -10.23 -8.99 16.21
N ASP A 372 -8.96 -9.06 15.80
CA ASP A 372 -8.60 -9.19 14.38
C ASP A 372 -8.64 -10.67 13.97
N GLU A 373 -9.02 -10.91 12.71
CA GLU A 373 -9.18 -12.25 12.10
C GLU A 373 -9.97 -13.22 12.99
N CYS A 374 -11.13 -12.78 13.47
CA CYS A 374 -11.95 -13.46 14.47
C CYS A 374 -12.58 -14.80 14.04
N HIS A 375 -12.36 -15.23 12.81
CA HIS A 375 -12.82 -16.51 12.24
C HIS A 375 -11.96 -17.72 12.69
N ARG A 376 -10.85 -17.52 13.39
CA ARG A 376 -9.90 -18.59 13.71
C ARG A 376 -10.39 -19.52 14.83
N SER A 377 -9.97 -20.80 14.80
CA SER A 377 -10.50 -21.90 15.62
C SER A 377 -10.28 -21.78 17.12
N GLN A 378 -9.23 -21.11 17.57
CA GLN A 378 -8.94 -20.93 19.01
C GLN A 378 -9.85 -19.90 19.69
N PHE A 379 -10.60 -19.16 18.90
CA PHE A 379 -11.42 -18.07 19.40
C PHE A 379 -12.58 -18.54 20.30
N GLY A 380 -13.20 -19.69 20.01
CA GLY A 380 -14.37 -20.16 20.74
C GLY A 380 -14.12 -20.44 22.22
N GLU A 381 -12.97 -20.99 22.59
CA GLU A 381 -12.61 -21.28 24.01
C GLU A 381 -12.22 -19.97 24.71
N THR A 382 -11.41 -19.14 24.09
CA THR A 382 -11.03 -17.83 24.64
C THR A 382 -12.24 -16.94 24.87
N HIS A 383 -13.18 -16.93 23.94
CA HIS A 383 -14.44 -16.20 24.07
C HIS A 383 -15.24 -16.63 25.31
N GLN A 384 -15.30 -17.93 25.58
CA GLN A 384 -15.96 -18.44 26.77
C GLN A 384 -15.22 -18.02 28.06
N ASN A 385 -13.90 -18.08 28.07
CA ASN A 385 -13.08 -17.69 29.22
C ASN A 385 -13.20 -16.18 29.50
N ILE A 386 -13.21 -15.34 28.46
CA ILE A 386 -13.42 -13.89 28.59
C ILE A 386 -14.79 -13.60 29.18
N LYS A 387 -15.87 -14.22 28.67
CA LYS A 387 -17.22 -14.04 29.18
C LYS A 387 -17.37 -14.53 30.62
N LYS A 388 -16.63 -15.57 31.01
CA LYS A 388 -16.64 -16.08 32.37
C LYS A 388 -15.94 -15.12 33.34
N PHE A 389 -14.88 -14.48 32.94
CA PHE A 389 -14.11 -13.59 33.81
C PHE A 389 -14.66 -12.15 33.80
N PHE A 390 -14.96 -11.56 32.65
CA PHE A 390 -15.49 -10.20 32.55
C PHE A 390 -16.99 -10.20 32.40
N SER A 391 -17.72 -9.81 33.44
CA SER A 391 -19.20 -9.81 33.47
C SER A 391 -19.78 -8.75 32.50
N ASN A 392 -19.06 -7.64 32.25
CA ASN A 392 -19.45 -6.53 31.41
C ASN A 392 -18.51 -6.37 30.16
N ALA A 393 -18.10 -7.51 29.58
CA ALA A 393 -17.33 -7.54 28.37
C ALA A 393 -18.19 -7.32 27.12
N GLN A 394 -17.73 -6.45 26.22
CA GLN A 394 -18.31 -6.30 24.90
C GLN A 394 -17.27 -6.60 23.82
N MET A 395 -17.60 -7.44 22.84
CA MET A 395 -16.63 -7.99 21.89
C MET A 395 -16.99 -7.62 20.47
N PHE A 396 -15.99 -7.15 19.73
CA PHE A 396 -16.13 -6.83 18.31
C PHE A 396 -15.12 -7.62 17.48
N GLY A 397 -15.62 -8.37 16.49
CA GLY A 397 -14.79 -9.15 15.58
C GLY A 397 -14.56 -8.45 14.26
N PHE A 398 -13.32 -8.46 13.76
CA PHE A 398 -13.00 -8.07 12.39
C PHE A 398 -12.61 -9.31 11.59
N THR A 399 -13.20 -9.50 10.42
CA THR A 399 -12.86 -10.61 9.53
C THR A 399 -13.14 -10.29 8.07
N GLY A 400 -12.31 -10.83 7.18
CA GLY A 400 -12.55 -10.80 5.73
C GLY A 400 -13.41 -11.97 5.25
N THR A 401 -13.48 -13.04 6.05
CA THR A 401 -14.07 -14.32 5.70
C THR A 401 -14.83 -14.90 6.90
N PRO A 402 -16.05 -14.41 7.18
CA PRO A 402 -16.86 -14.92 8.29
C PRO A 402 -17.11 -16.43 8.20
N ILE A 403 -17.25 -17.07 9.35
CA ILE A 403 -17.68 -18.46 9.43
C ILE A 403 -19.21 -18.52 9.42
N PHE A 404 -19.76 -19.14 8.40
CA PHE A 404 -21.18 -19.45 8.24
C PHE A 404 -21.44 -20.92 8.58
N GLU A 405 -22.67 -21.36 8.57
CA GLU A 405 -23.01 -22.78 8.80
C GLU A 405 -22.31 -23.74 7.84
N LYS A 406 -22.12 -23.31 6.58
CA LYS A 406 -21.56 -24.12 5.50
C LYS A 406 -20.06 -24.42 5.65
N ASN A 407 -19.33 -23.50 6.27
CA ASN A 407 -17.88 -23.58 6.51
C ASN A 407 -17.52 -23.64 8.00
N SER A 408 -18.49 -24.00 8.88
CA SER A 408 -18.28 -24.10 10.32
C SER A 408 -17.86 -25.51 10.74
N GLN A 409 -17.03 -25.57 11.78
CA GLN A 409 -16.75 -26.83 12.51
C GLN A 409 -17.87 -27.14 13.51
N SER A 410 -18.21 -28.40 13.64
CA SER A 410 -19.12 -28.87 14.71
C SER A 410 -18.29 -29.36 15.90
N LYS A 411 -18.30 -28.64 17.01
CA LYS A 411 -17.72 -29.09 18.28
C LYS A 411 -18.87 -29.45 19.23
N ALA A 412 -18.92 -30.71 19.72
CA ALA A 412 -19.96 -31.20 20.62
C ALA A 412 -21.40 -30.92 20.12
N GLY A 413 -21.64 -31.02 18.81
CA GLY A 413 -22.97 -30.80 18.23
C GLY A 413 -23.34 -29.33 18.01
N LEU A 414 -22.48 -28.37 18.37
CA LEU A 414 -22.70 -26.94 18.18
C LEU A 414 -21.87 -26.44 16.99
N LYS A 415 -22.51 -25.74 16.06
CA LYS A 415 -21.84 -25.05 14.97
C LYS A 415 -21.35 -23.67 15.44
N LEU A 416 -20.06 -23.48 15.56
CA LEU A 416 -19.45 -22.21 15.96
C LEU A 416 -19.36 -21.26 14.74
N THR A 417 -20.42 -20.53 14.47
CA THR A 417 -20.44 -19.48 13.41
C THR A 417 -20.00 -18.12 13.95
N THR A 418 -19.62 -17.20 13.06
CA THR A 418 -19.29 -15.81 13.45
C THR A 418 -20.50 -15.13 14.10
N ASP A 419 -21.71 -15.35 13.56
CA ASP A 419 -22.96 -14.83 14.15
C ASP A 419 -23.23 -15.41 15.55
N TYR A 420 -22.90 -16.68 15.80
CA TYR A 420 -23.04 -17.27 17.15
C TYR A 420 -22.13 -16.61 18.17
N LEU A 421 -20.90 -16.26 17.78
CA LEU A 421 -19.91 -15.66 18.69
C LEU A 421 -20.14 -14.15 18.90
N PHE A 422 -20.52 -13.42 17.84
CA PHE A 422 -20.58 -11.97 17.83
C PHE A 422 -21.98 -11.37 17.64
N ASN A 423 -23.00 -12.16 17.57
CA ASN A 423 -24.43 -11.79 17.44
C ASN A 423 -24.79 -11.17 16.09
N ALA A 424 -24.24 -10.02 15.71
CA ALA A 424 -24.69 -9.28 14.52
C ALA A 424 -23.54 -8.74 13.69
N CYS A 425 -23.72 -8.80 12.35
CA CYS A 425 -22.87 -8.09 11.42
C CYS A 425 -23.27 -6.61 11.39
N LEU A 426 -22.39 -5.73 11.87
CA LEU A 426 -22.66 -4.30 11.98
C LEU A 426 -22.41 -3.57 10.67
N HIS A 427 -21.43 -4.01 9.88
CA HIS A 427 -21.12 -3.44 8.58
C HIS A 427 -20.44 -4.47 7.67
N LYS A 428 -20.72 -4.34 6.33
CA LYS A 428 -20.17 -5.22 5.30
C LYS A 428 -19.44 -4.40 4.24
N TYR A 429 -18.24 -4.84 3.90
CA TYR A 429 -17.48 -4.37 2.75
C TYR A 429 -16.75 -5.56 2.14
N VAL A 430 -17.38 -6.18 1.14
CA VAL A 430 -16.93 -7.47 0.59
C VAL A 430 -15.96 -7.27 -0.58
N ILE A 431 -15.38 -8.37 -1.06
CA ILE A 431 -14.35 -8.33 -2.11
C ILE A 431 -14.83 -7.63 -3.39
N VAL A 432 -16.11 -7.76 -3.72
CA VAL A 432 -16.71 -7.10 -4.89
C VAL A 432 -16.71 -5.58 -4.75
N ASP A 433 -17.06 -5.08 -3.57
CA ASP A 433 -17.01 -3.64 -3.27
C ASP A 433 -15.57 -3.13 -3.38
N ALA A 434 -14.62 -3.90 -2.82
CA ALA A 434 -13.21 -3.52 -2.82
C ALA A 434 -12.59 -3.50 -4.23
N ILE A 435 -13.00 -4.39 -5.13
CA ILE A 435 -12.59 -4.40 -6.54
C ILE A 435 -13.21 -3.22 -7.29
N ARG A 436 -14.53 -3.00 -7.12
CA ARG A 436 -15.23 -1.85 -7.71
C ARG A 436 -14.57 -0.52 -7.32
N ASP A 437 -14.18 -0.38 -6.06
CA ASP A 437 -13.53 0.80 -5.51
C ASP A 437 -12.01 0.85 -5.82
N ARG A 438 -11.49 -0.14 -6.56
CA ARG A 438 -10.06 -0.30 -6.88
C ARG A 438 -9.14 -0.37 -5.65
N ASN A 439 -9.66 -0.86 -4.53
CA ASN A 439 -8.88 -1.07 -3.31
C ASN A 439 -8.09 -2.37 -3.32
N VAL A 440 -8.56 -3.34 -4.11
CA VAL A 440 -7.88 -4.60 -4.41
C VAL A 440 -8.05 -4.95 -5.87
N LEU A 441 -7.16 -5.81 -6.39
CA LEU A 441 -7.18 -6.24 -7.79
C LEU A 441 -8.09 -7.47 -7.97
N GLN A 442 -8.52 -7.70 -9.21
CA GLN A 442 -9.17 -8.94 -9.66
C GLN A 442 -8.19 -10.11 -9.63
N PHE A 443 -8.70 -11.33 -9.82
CA PHE A 443 -7.92 -12.55 -9.97
C PHE A 443 -7.98 -13.08 -11.40
N GLN A 444 -6.82 -13.43 -11.94
CA GLN A 444 -6.69 -14.34 -13.07
C GLN A 444 -6.41 -15.74 -12.50
N ILE A 445 -7.22 -16.74 -12.84
CA ILE A 445 -7.06 -18.10 -12.31
C ILE A 445 -6.89 -19.06 -13.46
N ASP A 446 -5.73 -19.73 -13.49
CA ASP A 446 -5.40 -20.79 -14.42
C ASP A 446 -5.51 -22.14 -13.71
N TYR A 447 -6.37 -23.04 -14.18
CA TYR A 447 -6.46 -24.40 -13.65
C TYR A 447 -5.65 -25.32 -14.58
N ARG A 448 -4.60 -25.95 -14.04
CA ARG A 448 -3.65 -26.82 -14.76
C ARG A 448 -3.60 -28.20 -14.11
N GLY A 449 -4.18 -29.19 -14.77
CA GLY A 449 -4.17 -30.59 -14.34
C GLY A 449 -5.32 -31.35 -14.99
N LYS A 450 -5.04 -32.13 -16.01
CA LYS A 450 -5.94 -33.15 -16.51
C LYS A 450 -5.36 -34.51 -16.13
N TYR A 451 -6.14 -35.28 -15.40
CA TYR A 451 -5.83 -36.68 -15.15
C TYR A 451 -6.78 -37.48 -16.05
N THR A 452 -6.25 -38.16 -17.06
CA THR A 452 -7.01 -39.10 -17.88
C THR A 452 -6.59 -40.51 -17.49
N ALA A 453 -7.55 -41.36 -17.14
CA ALA A 453 -7.26 -42.77 -17.01
C ALA A 453 -6.78 -43.30 -18.38
N LYS A 454 -5.73 -44.13 -18.42
CA LYS A 454 -5.21 -44.72 -19.63
C LYS A 454 -6.31 -45.47 -20.35
N GLY A 455 -6.84 -44.92 -21.46
CA GLY A 455 -7.84 -45.56 -22.30
C GLY A 455 -9.17 -44.86 -22.49
N MET A 456 -9.43 -43.72 -21.85
CA MET A 456 -10.65 -42.95 -22.09
C MET A 456 -10.37 -41.59 -22.73
N ALA A 457 -10.79 -41.44 -23.96
CA ALA A 457 -10.94 -40.14 -24.61
C ALA A 457 -12.32 -39.58 -24.21
N THR A 458 -12.34 -38.52 -23.37
CA THR A 458 -13.59 -37.84 -23.04
C THR A 458 -13.43 -36.33 -23.10
N ASN A 459 -14.34 -35.72 -23.82
CA ASN A 459 -14.69 -34.33 -23.74
C ASN A 459 -15.28 -34.03 -22.33
N ASP A 460 -14.80 -32.98 -21.69
CA ASP A 460 -15.46 -32.26 -20.60
C ASP A 460 -15.97 -33.04 -19.35
N SER A 461 -15.22 -33.94 -18.79
CA SER A 461 -15.50 -34.43 -17.43
C SER A 461 -14.43 -33.99 -16.45
N TYR A 462 -14.81 -33.11 -15.49
CA TYR A 462 -14.07 -32.85 -14.28
C TYR A 462 -14.13 -34.09 -13.39
N GLU A 463 -13.02 -34.77 -13.18
CA GLU A 463 -12.98 -35.95 -12.34
C GLU A 463 -13.09 -35.55 -10.85
N GLU A 464 -14.22 -35.84 -10.26
CA GLU A 464 -14.34 -36.15 -8.84
C GLU A 464 -14.38 -37.67 -8.73
N ASP A 465 -13.44 -38.25 -7.96
CA ASP A 465 -13.36 -39.66 -7.56
C ASP A 465 -13.36 -40.68 -8.70
N VAL A 466 -12.23 -40.99 -9.26
CA VAL A 466 -12.03 -42.24 -9.97
C VAL A 466 -11.94 -43.32 -8.90
N GLU A 467 -12.98 -44.18 -8.81
CA GLU A 467 -12.99 -45.36 -7.93
C GLU A 467 -11.73 -46.18 -8.13
N GLY A 468 -10.91 -46.33 -7.09
CA GLY A 468 -9.71 -47.16 -7.06
C GLY A 468 -8.36 -46.47 -7.21
N ILE A 469 -8.29 -45.11 -7.26
CA ILE A 469 -7.01 -44.38 -7.20
C ILE A 469 -6.83 -43.79 -5.80
N ASP A 470 -5.69 -44.11 -5.15
CA ASP A 470 -5.25 -43.41 -3.96
C ASP A 470 -4.85 -41.99 -4.35
N THR A 471 -5.70 -41.02 -4.01
CA THR A 471 -5.48 -39.58 -4.33
C THR A 471 -4.19 -39.06 -3.73
N LYS A 472 -3.73 -39.59 -2.58
CA LYS A 472 -2.45 -39.23 -1.97
C LYS A 472 -1.28 -39.71 -2.82
N GLU A 473 -1.31 -40.99 -3.29
CA GLU A 473 -0.26 -41.53 -4.15
C GLU A 473 -0.16 -40.76 -5.48
N LEU A 474 -1.31 -40.33 -6.03
CA LEU A 474 -1.39 -39.51 -7.24
C LEU A 474 -0.72 -38.14 -7.03
N TYR A 475 -1.07 -37.45 -5.93
CA TYR A 475 -0.59 -36.09 -5.68
C TYR A 475 0.88 -36.02 -5.27
N ASP A 476 1.40 -37.05 -4.59
CA ASP A 476 2.78 -37.14 -4.15
C ASP A 476 3.69 -37.85 -5.18
N ASN A 477 3.18 -38.17 -6.36
CA ASN A 477 3.95 -38.83 -7.43
C ASN A 477 5.15 -37.97 -7.88
N PRO A 478 6.40 -38.45 -7.79
CA PRO A 478 7.60 -37.68 -8.10
C PRO A 478 7.65 -37.13 -9.54
N GLN A 479 7.11 -37.86 -10.52
CA GLN A 479 7.07 -37.40 -11.91
C GLN A 479 6.11 -36.20 -12.06
N ARG A 480 4.98 -36.24 -11.37
CA ARG A 480 4.04 -35.11 -11.33
C ARG A 480 4.67 -33.86 -10.67
N LEU A 481 5.35 -34.03 -9.55
CA LEU A 481 6.02 -32.94 -8.87
C LEU A 481 7.11 -32.32 -9.77
N GLU A 482 7.89 -33.15 -10.46
CA GLU A 482 8.93 -32.67 -11.38
C GLU A 482 8.31 -31.92 -12.59
N MET A 483 7.22 -32.41 -13.17
CA MET A 483 6.52 -31.70 -14.25
C MET A 483 6.02 -30.33 -13.80
N ILE A 484 5.45 -30.22 -12.60
CA ILE A 484 5.00 -28.95 -12.03
C ILE A 484 6.16 -27.99 -11.80
N ALA A 485 7.27 -28.47 -11.22
CA ALA A 485 8.47 -27.64 -10.99
C ALA A 485 9.05 -27.12 -12.33
N ARG A 486 9.18 -27.99 -13.35
CA ARG A 486 9.61 -27.57 -14.70
C ARG A 486 8.66 -26.54 -15.32
N TYR A 487 7.36 -26.75 -15.17
CA TYR A 487 6.36 -25.81 -15.65
C TYR A 487 6.53 -24.45 -14.97
N ILE A 488 6.64 -24.42 -13.63
CA ILE A 488 6.85 -23.17 -12.87
C ILE A 488 8.13 -22.46 -13.33
N VAL A 489 9.25 -23.16 -13.45
CA VAL A 489 10.53 -22.55 -13.89
C VAL A 489 10.40 -21.93 -15.28
N ASN A 490 9.61 -22.54 -16.17
CA ASN A 490 9.44 -22.03 -17.54
C ASN A 490 8.51 -20.82 -17.63
N ILE A 491 7.48 -20.72 -16.78
CA ILE A 491 6.48 -19.64 -16.87
C ILE A 491 6.69 -18.50 -15.88
N HIS A 492 7.59 -18.68 -14.90
CA HIS A 492 7.74 -17.77 -13.78
C HIS A 492 8.05 -16.35 -14.24
N ASP A 493 8.99 -16.18 -15.15
CA ASP A 493 9.39 -14.88 -15.66
C ASP A 493 8.22 -14.18 -16.39
N THR A 494 7.40 -14.91 -17.16
CA THR A 494 6.19 -14.37 -17.78
C THR A 494 5.18 -13.93 -16.72
N LYS A 495 4.85 -14.79 -15.75
CA LYS A 495 3.83 -14.49 -14.73
C LYS A 495 4.25 -13.41 -13.74
N THR A 496 5.56 -13.27 -13.47
CA THR A 496 6.12 -12.25 -12.58
C THR A 496 6.71 -11.04 -13.32
N ARG A 497 6.50 -10.98 -14.65
CA ARG A 497 6.99 -9.90 -15.50
C ARG A 497 8.50 -9.69 -15.35
N ASN A 498 9.26 -10.71 -15.76
CA ASN A 498 10.72 -10.76 -15.63
C ASN A 498 11.22 -10.48 -14.20
N ARG A 499 10.51 -11.05 -13.19
CA ARG A 499 10.82 -10.91 -11.76
C ARG A 499 10.71 -9.49 -11.21
N GLU A 500 9.94 -8.62 -11.90
CA GLU A 500 9.49 -7.36 -11.26
C GLU A 500 8.58 -7.64 -10.06
N PHE A 501 7.95 -8.81 -10.02
CA PHE A 501 7.09 -9.29 -8.95
C PHE A 501 7.63 -10.59 -8.36
N THR A 502 7.07 -10.98 -7.23
CA THR A 502 7.40 -12.21 -6.52
C THR A 502 6.25 -13.20 -6.57
N ALA A 503 6.57 -14.47 -6.33
CA ALA A 503 5.57 -15.52 -6.25
C ALA A 503 5.62 -16.24 -4.91
N MET A 504 4.47 -16.86 -4.56
CA MET A 504 4.36 -17.81 -3.47
C MET A 504 3.90 -19.15 -4.04
N PHE A 505 4.43 -20.25 -3.51
CA PHE A 505 4.02 -21.60 -3.87
C PHE A 505 3.45 -22.32 -2.65
N CYS A 506 2.15 -22.56 -2.66
CA CYS A 506 1.43 -23.22 -1.59
C CYS A 506 1.31 -24.72 -1.89
N VAL A 507 1.82 -25.57 -0.98
CA VAL A 507 1.82 -27.02 -1.13
C VAL A 507 1.10 -27.72 0.03
N SER A 508 0.77 -29.01 -0.17
CA SER A 508 -0.11 -29.76 0.75
C SER A 508 0.50 -30.08 2.10
N SER A 509 1.81 -30.40 2.16
CA SER A 509 2.47 -30.87 3.37
C SER A 509 3.94 -30.44 3.41
N VAL A 510 4.57 -30.57 4.60
CA VAL A 510 6.03 -30.36 4.73
C VAL A 510 6.81 -31.40 3.92
N GLU A 511 6.33 -32.62 3.82
CA GLU A 511 6.96 -33.66 3.00
C GLU A 511 6.97 -33.27 1.53
N THR A 512 5.82 -32.88 0.98
CA THR A 512 5.70 -32.39 -0.40
C THR A 512 6.52 -31.12 -0.64
N LEU A 513 6.59 -30.21 0.35
CA LEU A 513 7.43 -29.01 0.29
C LEU A 513 8.90 -29.35 0.13
N THR A 514 9.40 -30.29 0.95
CA THR A 514 10.81 -30.71 0.90
C THR A 514 11.15 -31.38 -0.42
N GLN A 515 10.25 -32.19 -0.97
CA GLN A 515 10.42 -32.78 -2.30
C GLN A 515 10.48 -31.69 -3.39
N TYR A 516 9.57 -30.73 -3.38
CA TYR A 516 9.60 -29.63 -4.35
C TYR A 516 10.87 -28.80 -4.26
N TYR A 517 11.35 -28.49 -3.04
CA TYR A 517 12.59 -27.74 -2.90
C TYR A 517 13.77 -28.44 -3.57
N ASP A 518 13.94 -29.73 -3.28
CA ASP A 518 15.01 -30.55 -3.88
C ASP A 518 14.83 -30.71 -5.40
N ILE A 519 13.60 -30.86 -5.89
CA ILE A 519 13.29 -30.93 -7.33
C ILE A 519 13.60 -29.59 -8.03
N PHE A 520 13.32 -28.46 -7.42
CA PHE A 520 13.66 -27.17 -8.01
C PHE A 520 15.17 -26.97 -8.12
N GLU A 521 15.97 -27.40 -7.13
CA GLU A 521 17.45 -27.39 -7.24
C GLU A 521 17.90 -28.22 -8.45
N LYS A 522 17.39 -29.45 -8.60
CA LYS A 522 17.68 -30.33 -9.73
C LYS A 522 17.28 -29.71 -11.08
N VAL A 523 16.03 -29.28 -11.21
CA VAL A 523 15.45 -28.76 -12.46
C VAL A 523 16.19 -27.51 -12.94
N GLN A 524 16.56 -26.63 -12.02
CA GLN A 524 17.32 -25.42 -12.36
C GLN A 524 18.74 -25.74 -12.83
N ALA A 525 19.41 -26.71 -12.17
CA ALA A 525 20.73 -27.16 -12.61
C ALA A 525 20.70 -27.78 -14.01
N GLU A 526 19.69 -28.62 -14.31
CA GLU A 526 19.50 -29.21 -15.63
C GLU A 526 19.21 -28.11 -16.69
N LYS A 527 18.34 -27.16 -16.38
CA LYS A 527 18.02 -26.06 -17.29
C LYS A 527 19.23 -25.16 -17.54
N GLN A 528 20.06 -24.91 -16.54
CA GLN A 528 21.28 -24.16 -16.72
C GLN A 528 22.20 -24.84 -17.75
N ILE A 529 22.41 -26.16 -17.64
CA ILE A 529 23.21 -26.94 -18.59
C ILE A 529 22.59 -26.89 -20.00
N GLU A 530 21.24 -27.01 -20.12
CA GLU A 530 20.55 -26.98 -21.39
C GLU A 530 20.67 -25.60 -22.08
N ASP A 531 20.49 -24.52 -21.34
CA ASP A 531 20.57 -23.16 -21.86
C ASP A 531 22.02 -22.78 -22.21
N GLU A 532 23.01 -23.17 -21.39
CA GLU A 532 24.42 -22.98 -21.69
C GLU A 532 24.82 -23.72 -22.99
N ALA A 533 24.34 -24.94 -23.20
CA ALA A 533 24.57 -25.68 -24.44
C ALA A 533 23.99 -25.01 -25.68
N GLN A 534 22.92 -24.20 -25.50
CA GLN A 534 22.29 -23.44 -26.56
C GLN A 534 22.82 -22.00 -26.67
N GLY A 535 23.84 -21.64 -25.87
CA GLY A 535 24.44 -20.30 -25.83
C GLY A 535 23.51 -19.25 -25.20
N ARG A 536 22.53 -19.67 -24.41
CA ARG A 536 21.64 -18.81 -23.64
C ARG A 536 22.10 -18.72 -22.18
N ILE A 537 21.85 -17.60 -21.52
CA ILE A 537 22.16 -17.40 -20.11
C ILE A 537 20.90 -17.75 -19.31
N PHE A 538 20.95 -18.78 -18.49
CA PHE A 538 19.92 -19.08 -17.52
C PHE A 538 20.21 -18.34 -16.20
N LYS A 539 19.23 -17.59 -15.70
CA LYS A 539 19.30 -16.99 -14.38
C LYS A 539 18.49 -17.88 -13.42
N PRO A 540 19.11 -18.58 -12.45
CA PRO A 540 18.37 -19.36 -11.48
C PRO A 540 17.37 -18.52 -10.67
N LEU A 541 16.26 -19.14 -10.29
CA LEU A 541 15.29 -18.54 -9.38
C LEU A 541 15.81 -18.61 -7.95
N THR A 542 15.69 -17.51 -7.24
CA THR A 542 15.94 -17.47 -5.80
C THR A 542 14.73 -18.04 -5.07
N ILE A 543 14.87 -19.26 -4.55
CA ILE A 543 13.81 -19.99 -3.87
C ILE A 543 14.14 -20.08 -2.38
N ALA A 544 13.17 -19.69 -1.53
CA ALA A 544 13.26 -19.87 -0.10
C ALA A 544 12.05 -20.64 0.43
N THR A 545 12.17 -21.20 1.60
CA THR A 545 11.08 -21.92 2.27
C THR A 545 11.10 -21.72 3.76
N ILE A 546 9.91 -21.82 4.36
CA ILE A 546 9.75 -21.82 5.79
C ILE A 546 8.55 -22.68 6.16
N PHE A 547 8.68 -23.48 7.20
CA PHE A 547 7.62 -24.30 7.75
C PHE A 547 7.89 -24.59 9.23
N SER A 548 6.83 -24.93 9.96
CA SER A 548 6.95 -25.40 11.33
C SER A 548 7.34 -26.89 11.35
N TYR A 549 8.07 -27.31 12.37
CA TYR A 549 8.53 -28.69 12.57
C TYR A 549 7.87 -29.40 13.74
N ALA A 550 6.62 -29.01 14.09
CA ALA A 550 5.83 -29.67 15.12
C ALA A 550 5.43 -31.12 14.75
N ALA A 551 5.42 -32.03 15.73
CA ALA A 551 5.21 -33.46 15.51
C ALA A 551 3.82 -33.87 15.01
N ASN A 552 2.82 -32.97 15.01
CA ASN A 552 1.42 -33.27 14.66
C ASN A 552 0.96 -32.61 13.35
N GLU A 553 1.80 -32.48 12.35
CA GLU A 553 1.51 -31.81 11.09
C GLU A 553 0.75 -32.63 10.04
N ALA A 554 0.35 -33.86 10.34
CA ALA A 554 -0.62 -34.55 9.51
C ALA A 554 -2.00 -33.91 9.68
N VAL A 555 -2.21 -32.76 9.05
CA VAL A 555 -3.57 -32.23 8.86
C VAL A 555 -4.29 -33.24 7.99
N PRO A 556 -5.45 -33.79 8.42
CA PRO A 556 -6.23 -34.65 7.55
C PRO A 556 -6.51 -33.91 6.26
N THR A 557 -6.21 -34.53 5.12
CA THR A 557 -6.43 -33.98 3.77
C THR A 557 -7.90 -33.67 3.47
N ASP A 558 -8.79 -34.05 4.37
CA ASP A 558 -10.24 -33.89 4.33
C ASP A 558 -10.79 -32.83 5.32
N ASP A 559 -10.06 -31.75 5.59
CA ASP A 559 -10.70 -30.66 6.35
C ASP A 559 -11.80 -30.00 5.52
N LEU A 560 -13.02 -30.48 5.77
CA LEU A 560 -14.26 -30.02 5.13
C LEU A 560 -14.56 -28.54 5.41
N THR A 561 -13.84 -27.90 6.34
CA THR A 561 -14.13 -26.53 6.80
C THR A 561 -13.36 -25.45 6.05
N GLY A 562 -12.28 -25.81 5.34
CA GLY A 562 -11.42 -24.85 4.65
C GLY A 562 -10.61 -23.95 5.58
N LEU A 563 -10.48 -24.30 6.87
CA LEU A 563 -9.59 -23.62 7.80
C LEU A 563 -8.15 -23.92 7.41
N ILE A 564 -7.37 -22.89 7.19
CA ILE A 564 -5.92 -22.99 7.15
C ILE A 564 -5.49 -23.03 8.62
N HIS A 565 -5.18 -24.22 9.12
CA HIS A 565 -4.53 -24.36 10.43
C HIS A 565 -3.10 -23.81 10.27
N GLU A 566 -2.96 -22.54 10.53
CA GLU A 566 -1.62 -21.98 10.65
C GLU A 566 -1.08 -22.38 12.01
N GLU A 567 0.04 -23.06 11.96
CA GLU A 567 0.75 -23.47 13.15
C GLU A 567 1.24 -22.25 13.91
N ALA A 568 1.10 -22.30 15.23
CA ALA A 568 1.74 -21.34 16.09
C ALA A 568 3.25 -21.40 15.83
N ALA A 569 3.87 -20.26 15.56
CA ALA A 569 5.32 -20.16 15.42
C ALA A 569 6.04 -20.30 16.77
N ASP A 570 5.37 -20.81 17.81
CA ASP A 570 5.98 -21.17 19.09
C ASP A 570 6.84 -22.44 18.89
N ILE A 571 7.99 -22.48 19.54
CA ILE A 571 8.87 -23.65 19.51
C ILE A 571 8.02 -24.85 19.92
N PRO A 572 7.85 -25.87 19.06
CA PRO A 572 6.96 -26.98 19.33
C PRO A 572 7.38 -27.76 20.57
N SER A 573 6.42 -28.15 21.42
CA SER A 573 6.67 -29.00 22.57
C SER A 573 7.09 -30.42 22.17
N GLN A 574 6.76 -30.86 20.96
CA GLN A 574 7.21 -32.13 20.35
C GLN A 574 7.79 -31.84 18.97
N VAL A 575 9.02 -32.25 18.73
CA VAL A 575 9.81 -31.96 17.53
C VAL A 575 9.87 -33.19 16.63
N ASN A 576 9.56 -33.01 15.34
CA ASN A 576 9.92 -33.98 14.30
C ASN A 576 11.37 -33.71 13.89
N SER A 577 12.31 -34.55 14.35
CA SER A 577 13.75 -34.38 14.10
C SER A 577 14.09 -34.35 12.61
N SER A 578 13.46 -35.19 11.80
CA SER A 578 13.71 -35.25 10.36
C SER A 578 13.28 -33.96 9.64
N SER A 579 12.14 -33.38 10.00
CA SER A 579 11.67 -32.12 9.43
C SER A 579 12.56 -30.94 9.84
N ARG A 580 13.02 -30.95 11.09
CA ARG A 580 13.97 -29.94 11.59
C ARG A 580 15.30 -29.98 10.87
N ASP A 581 15.90 -31.18 10.69
CA ASP A 581 17.17 -31.35 9.99
C ASP A 581 17.10 -30.84 8.54
N LYS A 582 15.97 -31.08 7.86
CA LYS A 582 15.72 -30.55 6.52
C LYS A 582 15.60 -29.02 6.53
N LEU A 583 14.88 -28.45 7.50
CA LEU A 583 14.76 -27.00 7.63
C LEU A 583 16.13 -26.36 7.89
N ASP A 584 16.95 -26.94 8.77
CA ASP A 584 18.32 -26.46 9.03
C ASP A 584 19.18 -26.48 7.78
N ARG A 585 19.06 -27.51 6.91
CA ARG A 585 19.73 -27.55 5.60
C ARG A 585 19.28 -26.38 4.70
N TYR A 586 18.00 -26.10 4.62
CA TYR A 586 17.47 -25.00 3.79
C TYR A 586 17.87 -23.63 4.36
N ILE A 587 17.86 -23.48 5.68
CA ILE A 587 18.38 -22.28 6.34
C ILE A 587 19.87 -22.10 6.08
N ALA A 588 20.67 -23.18 6.07
CA ALA A 588 22.09 -23.11 5.72
C ALA A 588 22.31 -22.65 4.27
N ASN A 589 21.48 -23.12 3.32
CA ASN A 589 21.50 -22.62 1.94
C ASN A 589 21.15 -21.14 1.87
N TYR A 590 20.10 -20.74 2.57
CA TYR A 590 19.69 -19.35 2.68
C TYR A 590 20.78 -18.46 3.29
N ASN A 591 21.38 -18.89 4.40
CA ASN A 591 22.48 -18.17 5.05
C ASN A 591 23.68 -17.96 4.12
N ARG A 592 24.02 -19.00 3.32
CA ARG A 592 25.10 -18.90 2.32
C ARG A 592 24.74 -17.88 1.24
N GLN A 593 23.52 -17.91 0.73
CA GLN A 593 23.06 -17.01 -0.32
C GLN A 593 22.98 -15.55 0.13
N PHE A 594 22.46 -15.31 1.34
CA PHE A 594 22.21 -13.95 1.86
C PHE A 594 23.21 -13.48 2.90
N LYS A 595 24.26 -14.26 3.18
CA LYS A 595 25.32 -13.95 4.17
C LYS A 595 24.74 -13.67 5.57
N THR A 596 23.77 -14.48 5.98
CA THR A 596 23.13 -14.42 7.29
C THR A 596 23.56 -15.61 8.15
N ASN A 597 23.13 -15.67 9.42
CA ASN A 597 23.50 -16.73 10.35
C ASN A 597 22.29 -17.15 11.20
N TYR A 598 21.20 -17.52 10.53
CA TYR A 598 19.99 -18.03 11.21
C TYR A 598 20.05 -19.52 11.48
N ASN A 599 19.20 -19.98 12.42
CA ASN A 599 19.00 -21.39 12.73
C ASN A 599 17.50 -21.66 12.98
N SER A 600 17.11 -22.92 13.00
CA SER A 600 15.72 -23.35 13.25
C SER A 600 15.29 -23.26 14.72
N GLY A 601 16.18 -22.89 15.64
CA GLY A 601 15.91 -22.78 17.07
C GLY A 601 15.53 -21.36 17.49
N ASP A 602 16.39 -20.77 18.30
CA ASP A 602 16.20 -19.42 18.90
C ASP A 602 16.14 -18.28 17.88
N GLN A 603 16.68 -18.46 16.68
CA GLN A 603 16.67 -17.46 15.63
C GLN A 603 15.58 -17.70 14.58
N PHE A 604 14.69 -18.67 14.77
CA PHE A 604 13.62 -18.97 13.80
C PHE A 604 12.73 -17.75 13.47
N TYR A 605 12.38 -16.94 14.48
CA TYR A 605 11.61 -15.71 14.26
C TYR A 605 12.38 -14.62 13.53
N ALA A 606 13.69 -14.54 13.74
CA ALA A 606 14.54 -13.62 13.00
C ALA A 606 14.60 -14.02 11.53
N TYR A 607 14.74 -15.32 11.25
CA TYR A 607 14.67 -15.91 9.93
C TYR A 607 13.31 -15.64 9.25
N TYR A 608 12.20 -15.88 9.96
CA TYR A 608 10.84 -15.57 9.48
C TYR A 608 10.70 -14.11 9.03
N ARG A 609 11.17 -13.17 9.86
CA ARG A 609 11.09 -11.73 9.57
C ARG A 609 11.99 -11.33 8.40
N ASP A 610 13.17 -11.89 8.29
CA ASP A 610 14.09 -11.62 7.19
C ASP A 610 13.54 -12.14 5.85
N ILE A 611 12.99 -13.36 5.80
CA ILE A 611 12.29 -13.88 4.62
C ILE A 611 11.16 -12.94 4.20
N ALA A 612 10.29 -12.56 5.16
CA ALA A 612 9.17 -11.65 4.89
C ALA A 612 9.64 -10.33 4.26
N GLN A 613 10.72 -9.76 4.79
CA GLN A 613 11.30 -8.52 4.27
C GLN A 613 11.92 -8.71 2.88
N ARG A 614 12.62 -9.82 2.64
CA ARG A 614 13.24 -10.10 1.35
C ARG A 614 12.22 -10.36 0.25
N VAL A 615 11.11 -11.03 0.55
CA VAL A 615 9.99 -11.16 -0.40
C VAL A 615 9.41 -9.77 -0.73
N LYS A 616 9.20 -8.91 0.26
CA LYS A 616 8.75 -7.52 0.04
C LYS A 616 9.74 -6.71 -0.79
N ASN A 617 11.03 -6.97 -0.66
CA ASN A 617 12.10 -6.30 -1.39
C ASN A 617 12.45 -6.99 -2.73
N ARG A 618 11.71 -8.03 -3.13
CA ARG A 618 11.91 -8.78 -4.40
C ARG A 618 13.28 -9.44 -4.50
N GLN A 619 13.85 -9.84 -3.37
CA GLN A 619 15.12 -10.59 -3.29
C GLN A 619 14.90 -12.11 -3.31
N ILE A 620 13.67 -12.56 -3.15
CA ILE A 620 13.23 -13.94 -3.25
C ILE A 620 12.18 -13.99 -4.36
N ASP A 621 12.42 -14.84 -5.37
CA ASP A 621 11.51 -14.99 -6.51
C ASP A 621 10.32 -15.86 -6.14
N ILE A 622 10.54 -16.98 -5.46
CA ILE A 622 9.50 -17.93 -5.02
C ILE A 622 9.67 -18.27 -3.55
N LEU A 623 8.61 -18.07 -2.76
CA LEU A 623 8.51 -18.55 -1.39
C LEU A 623 7.62 -19.79 -1.34
N ILE A 624 8.19 -20.97 -1.01
CA ILE A 624 7.43 -22.22 -0.86
C ILE A 624 6.95 -22.34 0.57
N VAL A 625 5.63 -22.58 0.73
CA VAL A 625 4.97 -22.63 2.05
C VAL A 625 3.91 -23.73 2.10
N VAL A 626 3.61 -24.22 3.30
CA VAL A 626 2.45 -25.09 3.54
C VAL A 626 1.26 -24.25 3.99
N ASN A 627 1.39 -23.58 5.15
CA ASN A 627 0.34 -22.74 5.74
C ASN A 627 0.86 -21.34 6.08
N MET A 628 2.12 -21.25 6.50
CA MET A 628 2.72 -19.97 6.89
C MET A 628 2.66 -18.96 5.72
N PHE A 629 2.45 -17.70 6.03
CA PHE A 629 2.27 -16.60 5.06
C PHE A 629 1.00 -16.64 4.19
N LEU A 630 0.21 -17.72 4.19
CA LEU A 630 -1.06 -17.74 3.46
C LEU A 630 -2.10 -16.80 4.08
N THR A 631 -1.98 -16.56 5.38
CA THR A 631 -2.80 -15.57 6.10
C THR A 631 -1.90 -14.54 6.76
N GLY A 632 -2.38 -13.31 6.96
CA GLY A 632 -1.66 -12.25 7.67
C GLY A 632 -0.49 -11.58 6.92
N PHE A 633 0.10 -12.22 5.92
CA PHE A 633 1.22 -11.66 5.18
C PHE A 633 0.78 -10.62 4.15
N ASP A 634 1.36 -9.44 4.20
CA ASP A 634 1.11 -8.35 3.26
C ASP A 634 2.38 -7.99 2.48
N SER A 635 2.33 -8.23 1.17
CA SER A 635 3.40 -7.91 0.24
C SER A 635 2.83 -7.38 -1.07
N LYS A 636 2.99 -6.10 -1.34
CA LYS A 636 2.50 -5.47 -2.59
C LYS A 636 3.14 -6.06 -3.85
N PRO A 637 4.46 -6.36 -3.88
CA PRO A 637 5.10 -7.01 -5.03
C PRO A 637 4.68 -8.46 -5.29
N LEU A 638 4.02 -9.15 -4.34
CA LEU A 638 3.54 -10.50 -4.55
C LEU A 638 2.36 -10.49 -5.52
N ASN A 639 2.57 -10.94 -6.76
CA ASN A 639 1.52 -10.96 -7.79
C ASN A 639 1.08 -12.37 -8.18
N THR A 640 1.86 -13.41 -7.89
CA THR A 640 1.61 -14.77 -8.36
C THR A 640 1.52 -15.75 -7.20
N LEU A 641 0.50 -16.62 -7.23
CA LEU A 641 0.33 -17.74 -6.30
C LEU A 641 0.23 -19.04 -7.11
N TYR A 642 1.17 -19.94 -6.91
CA TYR A 642 1.11 -21.32 -7.35
C TYR A 642 0.45 -22.15 -6.26
N VAL A 643 -0.49 -23.04 -6.62
CA VAL A 643 -1.28 -23.81 -5.66
C VAL A 643 -1.27 -25.30 -6.01
N ASP A 644 -0.62 -26.11 -5.18
CA ASP A 644 -0.70 -27.57 -5.19
C ASP A 644 -1.21 -28.08 -3.83
N LYS A 645 -2.38 -27.55 -3.46
CA LYS A 645 -3.05 -27.84 -2.20
C LYS A 645 -4.54 -27.74 -2.38
N ASN A 646 -5.30 -28.62 -1.72
CA ASN A 646 -6.76 -28.54 -1.68
C ASN A 646 -7.18 -27.44 -0.71
N LEU A 647 -7.51 -26.27 -1.27
CA LEU A 647 -8.02 -25.12 -0.52
C LEU A 647 -9.52 -25.02 -0.69
N LYS A 648 -10.25 -24.69 0.40
CA LYS A 648 -11.70 -24.52 0.39
C LYS A 648 -12.08 -23.21 1.11
N TYR A 649 -13.23 -22.64 0.74
CA TYR A 649 -13.90 -21.52 1.41
C TYR A 649 -12.95 -20.37 1.79
N HIS A 650 -12.87 -20.04 3.08
CA HIS A 650 -12.09 -18.91 3.56
C HIS A 650 -10.59 -19.09 3.36
N GLY A 651 -10.05 -20.30 3.52
CA GLY A 651 -8.63 -20.57 3.25
C GLY A 651 -8.26 -20.29 1.79
N LEU A 652 -9.15 -20.64 0.85
CA LEU A 652 -8.95 -20.38 -0.57
C LEU A 652 -8.94 -18.86 -0.86
N ILE A 653 -9.96 -18.12 -0.39
CA ILE A 653 -10.03 -16.66 -0.61
C ILE A 653 -8.88 -15.93 0.07
N GLN A 654 -8.47 -16.35 1.26
CA GLN A 654 -7.34 -15.74 1.97
C GLN A 654 -6.02 -15.94 1.24
N ALA A 655 -5.75 -17.16 0.74
CA ALA A 655 -4.56 -17.44 -0.05
C ALA A 655 -4.53 -16.63 -1.34
N PHE A 656 -5.64 -16.60 -2.09
CA PHE A 656 -5.75 -15.81 -3.33
C PHE A 656 -5.55 -14.32 -3.06
N SER A 657 -6.12 -13.82 -1.97
CA SER A 657 -6.01 -12.40 -1.57
C SER A 657 -4.60 -11.95 -1.17
N ARG A 658 -3.60 -12.85 -1.16
CA ARG A 658 -2.19 -12.44 -1.02
C ARG A 658 -1.69 -11.74 -2.27
N THR A 659 -2.23 -12.08 -3.45
CA THR A 659 -1.76 -11.56 -4.74
C THR A 659 -2.48 -10.29 -5.21
N ASN A 660 -3.62 -9.94 -4.64
CA ASN A 660 -4.51 -8.89 -5.15
C ASN A 660 -4.27 -7.48 -4.56
N ARG A 661 -3.12 -7.24 -3.94
CA ARG A 661 -2.76 -5.90 -3.46
C ARG A 661 -2.47 -4.96 -4.61
N VAL A 662 -3.07 -3.79 -4.60
CA VAL A 662 -2.73 -2.69 -5.53
C VAL A 662 -1.30 -2.24 -5.26
N TYR A 663 -0.51 -2.09 -6.31
CA TYR A 663 0.89 -1.70 -6.20
C TYR A 663 1.26 -0.59 -7.17
N ASN A 664 1.16 -0.85 -8.47
CA ASN A 664 1.39 0.08 -9.57
C ASN A 664 0.62 -0.39 -10.80
N ASP A 665 0.62 0.41 -11.85
CA ASP A 665 -0.09 0.10 -13.11
C ASP A 665 0.43 -1.15 -13.82
N LYS A 666 1.64 -1.61 -13.47
CA LYS A 666 2.25 -2.83 -14.02
C LYS A 666 1.71 -4.11 -13.40
N LYS A 667 1.02 -4.02 -12.25
CA LYS A 667 0.34 -5.13 -11.59
C LYS A 667 -1.17 -5.03 -11.84
N PRO A 668 -1.68 -5.52 -12.98
CA PRO A 668 -3.07 -5.34 -13.34
C PRO A 668 -4.03 -6.23 -12.54
N PHE A 669 -3.57 -7.40 -12.08
CA PHE A 669 -4.34 -8.37 -11.29
C PHE A 669 -3.45 -9.35 -10.53
N GLY A 670 -4.04 -10.19 -9.68
CA GLY A 670 -3.35 -11.30 -9.03
C GLY A 670 -3.42 -12.56 -9.89
N ASN A 671 -2.28 -13.21 -10.15
CA ASN A 671 -2.19 -14.46 -10.89
C ASN A 671 -2.28 -15.66 -9.94
N ILE A 672 -3.19 -16.58 -10.22
CA ILE A 672 -3.38 -17.83 -9.47
C ILE A 672 -3.23 -18.99 -10.44
N ILE A 673 -2.31 -19.91 -10.16
CA ILE A 673 -2.11 -21.11 -10.96
C ILE A 673 -2.34 -22.33 -10.08
N CYS A 674 -3.45 -23.03 -10.32
CA CYS A 674 -3.86 -24.20 -9.56
C CYS A 674 -3.43 -25.48 -10.28
N PHE A 675 -2.67 -26.34 -9.58
CA PHE A 675 -2.27 -27.66 -10.04
C PHE A 675 -3.20 -28.79 -9.53
N ARG A 676 -4.28 -28.38 -8.86
CA ARG A 676 -5.39 -29.27 -8.46
C ARG A 676 -6.71 -28.69 -8.99
N ASN A 677 -7.71 -29.53 -9.10
CA ASN A 677 -9.04 -29.09 -9.54
C ASN A 677 -9.73 -28.30 -8.42
N LEU A 678 -9.45 -27.00 -8.37
CA LEU A 678 -10.07 -26.08 -7.41
C LEU A 678 -11.25 -25.28 -8.01
N LYS A 679 -11.68 -25.56 -9.23
CA LYS A 679 -12.72 -24.75 -9.88
C LYS A 679 -14.01 -24.70 -9.07
N HIS A 680 -14.53 -25.87 -8.67
CA HIS A 680 -15.74 -25.97 -7.86
C HIS A 680 -15.56 -25.27 -6.49
N ALA A 681 -14.43 -25.55 -5.81
CA ALA A 681 -14.11 -24.91 -4.52
C ALA A 681 -14.00 -23.39 -4.64
N THR A 682 -13.48 -22.89 -5.76
CA THR A 682 -13.39 -21.45 -6.05
C THR A 682 -14.77 -20.84 -6.25
N ASP A 683 -15.62 -21.48 -7.07
CA ASP A 683 -16.98 -20.99 -7.31
C ASP A 683 -17.83 -20.98 -6.03
N GLU A 684 -17.71 -22.01 -5.19
CA GLU A 684 -18.37 -22.05 -3.89
C GLU A 684 -17.87 -20.98 -2.92
N ALA A 685 -16.55 -20.75 -2.87
CA ALA A 685 -15.96 -19.74 -2.02
C ALA A 685 -16.37 -18.33 -2.47
N LEU A 686 -16.34 -18.06 -3.77
CA LEU A 686 -16.81 -16.80 -4.34
C LEU A 686 -18.30 -16.58 -4.09
N ALA A 687 -19.12 -17.61 -4.24
CA ALA A 687 -20.57 -17.53 -3.97
C ALA A 687 -20.87 -17.28 -2.47
N LEU A 688 -20.02 -17.79 -1.57
CA LEU A 688 -20.19 -17.63 -0.13
C LEU A 688 -19.77 -16.23 0.35
N PHE A 689 -18.67 -15.69 -0.20
CA PHE A 689 -18.07 -14.43 0.24
C PHE A 689 -18.33 -13.23 -0.68
N SER A 690 -19.03 -13.47 -1.82
CA SER A 690 -19.59 -12.45 -2.69
C SER A 690 -20.99 -12.87 -3.14
N ASN A 691 -21.84 -11.97 -3.59
CA ASN A 691 -23.15 -12.33 -4.09
C ASN A 691 -23.04 -13.15 -5.41
N LYS A 692 -23.91 -14.13 -5.62
CA LYS A 692 -23.89 -15.05 -6.77
C LYS A 692 -23.83 -14.38 -8.16
N GLU A 693 -24.37 -13.16 -8.29
CA GLU A 693 -24.38 -12.40 -9.55
C GLU A 693 -23.05 -11.70 -9.87
N THR A 694 -22.08 -11.75 -8.97
CA THR A 694 -20.90 -10.90 -9.00
C THR A 694 -19.58 -11.65 -9.26
N THR A 695 -19.63 -12.94 -9.60
CA THR A 695 -18.43 -13.75 -9.92
C THR A 695 -17.63 -13.13 -11.07
N LYS A 696 -18.30 -12.54 -12.05
CA LYS A 696 -17.67 -11.83 -13.19
C LYS A 696 -16.88 -10.58 -12.79
N ILE A 697 -17.18 -9.97 -11.64
CA ILE A 697 -16.46 -8.78 -11.15
C ILE A 697 -15.15 -9.19 -10.50
N VAL A 698 -15.10 -10.36 -9.87
CA VAL A 698 -13.91 -10.83 -9.12
C VAL A 698 -12.84 -11.41 -10.04
N LEU A 699 -13.27 -12.04 -11.15
CA LEU A 699 -12.37 -12.67 -12.10
C LEU A 699 -12.05 -11.73 -13.28
N VAL A 700 -10.82 -11.80 -13.77
CA VAL A 700 -10.39 -11.10 -14.98
C VAL A 700 -11.11 -11.73 -16.20
N PRO A 701 -11.50 -10.94 -17.22
CA PRO A 701 -11.99 -11.45 -18.49
C PRO A 701 -11.01 -12.45 -19.14
N SER A 702 -11.49 -13.27 -20.02
CA SER A 702 -10.67 -14.26 -20.75
C SER A 702 -9.64 -13.56 -21.66
N TYR A 703 -8.58 -14.27 -22.03
CA TYR A 703 -7.59 -13.81 -23.00
C TYR A 703 -8.24 -13.22 -24.27
N ALA A 704 -9.21 -13.95 -24.84
CA ALA A 704 -9.88 -13.53 -26.06
C ALA A 704 -10.67 -12.23 -25.93
N GLU A 705 -11.31 -12.00 -24.77
CA GLU A 705 -12.03 -10.76 -24.49
C GLU A 705 -11.05 -9.57 -24.35
N ILE A 706 -9.95 -9.75 -23.61
CA ILE A 706 -8.92 -8.70 -23.45
C ILE A 706 -8.21 -8.42 -24.77
N GLU A 707 -7.95 -9.45 -25.57
CA GLU A 707 -7.35 -9.31 -26.90
C GLU A 707 -8.25 -8.51 -27.84
N GLN A 708 -9.56 -8.76 -27.83
CA GLN A 708 -10.54 -8.00 -28.59
C GLN A 708 -10.53 -6.52 -28.20
N ASP A 709 -10.52 -6.23 -26.88
CA ASP A 709 -10.46 -4.86 -26.37
C ASP A 709 -9.13 -4.18 -26.75
N TYR A 710 -8.02 -4.92 -26.72
CA TYR A 710 -6.72 -4.44 -27.16
C TYR A 710 -6.72 -4.06 -28.64
N GLN A 711 -7.26 -4.92 -29.50
CA GLN A 711 -7.37 -4.65 -30.95
C GLN A 711 -8.26 -3.43 -31.23
N ALA A 712 -9.34 -3.25 -30.47
CA ALA A 712 -10.20 -2.08 -30.56
C ALA A 712 -9.44 -0.80 -30.15
N ALA A 713 -8.65 -0.84 -29.08
CA ALA A 713 -7.81 0.26 -28.63
C ALA A 713 -6.71 0.60 -29.65
N VAL A 714 -6.05 -0.40 -30.24
CA VAL A 714 -5.06 -0.22 -31.33
C VAL A 714 -5.71 0.41 -32.57
N SER A 715 -6.89 -0.05 -32.94
CA SER A 715 -7.64 0.51 -34.08
C SER A 715 -7.97 2.00 -33.85
N LYS A 716 -8.36 2.36 -32.62
CA LYS A 716 -8.61 3.75 -32.23
C LYS A 716 -7.34 4.61 -32.29
N LEU A 717 -6.21 4.06 -31.85
CA LEU A 717 -4.92 4.73 -31.94
C LEU A 717 -4.54 4.99 -33.42
N PHE A 718 -4.67 3.99 -34.30
CA PHE A 718 -4.36 4.11 -35.71
C PHE A 718 -5.32 5.05 -36.47
N ALA A 719 -6.56 5.19 -35.99
CA ALA A 719 -7.50 6.18 -36.56
C ALA A 719 -7.05 7.62 -36.28
N LEU A 720 -6.39 7.87 -35.14
CA LEU A 720 -5.81 9.18 -34.78
C LEU A 720 -4.44 9.38 -35.41
N THR A 721 -3.59 8.38 -35.34
CA THR A 721 -2.20 8.39 -35.78
C THR A 721 -1.89 7.08 -36.49
N PRO A 722 -2.04 7.02 -37.85
CA PRO A 722 -1.86 5.79 -38.63
C PRO A 722 -0.48 5.15 -38.50
N ASN A 723 0.52 5.91 -38.10
CA ASN A 723 1.87 5.46 -37.78
C ASN A 723 2.48 6.39 -36.73
N TYR A 724 3.61 5.99 -36.13
CA TYR A 724 4.24 6.77 -35.07
C TYR A 724 4.79 8.15 -35.55
N GLN A 725 5.10 8.31 -36.84
CA GLN A 725 5.52 9.60 -37.38
C GLN A 725 4.37 10.61 -37.41
N SER A 726 3.15 10.16 -37.64
CA SER A 726 1.94 11.01 -37.65
C SER A 726 1.68 11.69 -36.28
N VAL A 727 2.33 11.26 -35.23
CA VAL A 727 2.26 11.93 -33.92
C VAL A 727 2.91 13.33 -33.99
N ASP A 728 3.91 13.51 -34.84
CA ASP A 728 4.58 14.82 -35.05
C ASP A 728 3.69 15.83 -35.78
N ASP A 729 2.67 15.35 -36.50
CA ASP A 729 1.71 16.17 -37.23
C ASP A 729 0.55 16.68 -36.33
N LEU A 730 0.48 16.29 -35.08
CA LEU A 730 -0.53 16.74 -34.12
C LEU A 730 -0.22 18.16 -33.65
N VAL A 731 -0.91 19.13 -34.24
CA VAL A 731 -0.62 20.57 -34.07
C VAL A 731 -1.29 21.14 -32.82
N THR A 732 -2.50 20.66 -32.48
CA THR A 732 -3.26 21.20 -31.34
C THR A 732 -3.06 20.35 -30.07
N GLU A 733 -3.12 21.03 -28.92
CA GLU A 733 -3.02 20.34 -27.62
C GLU A 733 -4.16 19.32 -27.42
N GLU A 734 -5.36 19.57 -27.97
CA GLU A 734 -6.46 18.62 -27.93
C GLU A 734 -6.14 17.33 -28.69
N GLN A 735 -5.55 17.44 -29.90
CA GLN A 735 -5.14 16.27 -30.67
C GLN A 735 -4.04 15.47 -29.94
N GLN A 736 -3.08 16.16 -29.35
CA GLN A 736 -2.02 15.53 -28.55
C GLN A 736 -2.61 14.82 -27.32
N LEU A 737 -3.60 15.43 -26.66
CA LEU A 737 -4.30 14.83 -25.54
C LEU A 737 -5.09 13.57 -25.95
N GLU A 738 -5.77 13.61 -27.10
CA GLU A 738 -6.48 12.42 -27.63
C GLU A 738 -5.51 11.27 -27.93
N PHE A 739 -4.37 11.56 -28.53
CA PHE A 739 -3.31 10.57 -28.74
C PHE A 739 -2.83 9.96 -27.40
N ILE A 740 -2.55 10.81 -26.40
CA ILE A 740 -2.10 10.36 -25.07
C ILE A 740 -3.14 9.41 -24.46
N LYS A 741 -4.43 9.75 -24.53
CA LYS A 741 -5.52 8.92 -24.01
C LYS A 741 -5.62 7.57 -24.73
N ALA A 742 -5.56 7.59 -26.07
CA ALA A 742 -5.63 6.40 -26.88
C ALA A 742 -4.42 5.47 -26.66
N PHE A 743 -3.22 6.00 -26.59
CA PHE A 743 -2.03 5.20 -26.35
C PHE A 743 -1.97 4.63 -24.92
N ARG A 744 -2.43 5.36 -23.92
CA ARG A 744 -2.60 4.82 -22.56
C ARG A 744 -3.55 3.62 -22.49
N GLU A 745 -4.64 3.68 -23.22
CA GLU A 745 -5.59 2.56 -23.30
C GLU A 745 -4.91 1.32 -23.91
N VAL A 746 -4.13 1.49 -24.97
CA VAL A 746 -3.31 0.43 -25.57
C VAL A 746 -2.29 -0.11 -24.55
N MET A 747 -1.56 0.76 -23.85
CA MET A 747 -0.57 0.35 -22.83
C MET A 747 -1.22 -0.50 -21.73
N ARG A 748 -2.40 -0.11 -21.26
CA ARG A 748 -3.14 -0.83 -20.20
C ARG A 748 -3.51 -2.25 -20.63
N TYR A 749 -4.08 -2.43 -21.80
CA TYR A 749 -4.43 -3.76 -22.30
C TYR A 749 -3.20 -4.59 -22.64
N ASN A 750 -2.15 -3.98 -23.20
CA ASN A 750 -0.89 -4.66 -23.44
C ASN A 750 -0.27 -5.19 -22.12
N ALA A 751 -0.31 -4.40 -21.05
CA ALA A 751 0.16 -4.83 -19.73
C ALA A 751 -0.63 -6.03 -19.18
N GLN A 752 -1.92 -6.11 -19.46
CA GLN A 752 -2.75 -7.25 -19.10
C GLN A 752 -2.39 -8.49 -19.94
N LEU A 753 -2.30 -8.33 -21.26
CA LEU A 753 -2.00 -9.43 -22.18
C LEU A 753 -0.62 -10.04 -21.93
N GLN A 754 0.38 -9.24 -21.59
CA GLN A 754 1.75 -9.72 -21.28
C GLN A 754 1.82 -10.73 -20.12
N THR A 755 0.78 -10.90 -19.32
CA THR A 755 0.73 -11.90 -18.25
C THR A 755 0.18 -13.25 -18.71
N PHE A 756 -0.36 -13.31 -19.92
CA PHE A 756 -0.86 -14.55 -20.52
C PHE A 756 0.26 -15.24 -21.32
N ILE A 757 0.31 -16.56 -21.23
CA ILE A 757 1.35 -17.38 -21.92
C ILE A 757 1.09 -17.38 -23.43
N GLU A 758 -0.17 -17.27 -23.83
CA GLU A 758 -0.62 -17.29 -25.21
C GLU A 758 -0.29 -15.99 -25.96
N TYR A 759 0.07 -14.91 -25.25
CA TYR A 759 0.30 -13.61 -25.86
C TYR A 759 1.67 -13.50 -26.50
N ASP A 760 1.69 -13.22 -27.78
CA ASP A 760 2.87 -12.86 -28.54
C ASP A 760 2.63 -11.51 -29.22
N GLN A 761 3.25 -10.47 -28.71
CA GLN A 761 3.08 -9.11 -29.21
C GLN A 761 3.56 -8.95 -30.67
N ASP A 762 4.54 -9.73 -31.10
CA ASP A 762 5.07 -9.68 -32.46
C ASP A 762 4.09 -10.25 -33.51
N GLN A 763 3.04 -10.93 -33.07
CA GLN A 763 1.94 -11.39 -33.93
C GLN A 763 0.75 -10.43 -33.94
N THR A 764 0.78 -9.33 -33.20
CA THR A 764 -0.29 -8.34 -33.15
C THR A 764 -0.10 -7.26 -34.24
N GLN A 765 -1.15 -6.44 -34.45
CA GLN A 765 -1.06 -5.26 -35.36
C GLN A 765 -0.05 -4.20 -34.87
N LEU A 766 0.28 -4.22 -33.58
CA LEU A 766 1.25 -3.32 -32.95
C LEU A 766 2.35 -4.16 -32.30
N ASP A 767 3.31 -4.63 -33.09
CA ASP A 767 4.45 -5.41 -32.63
C ASP A 767 5.33 -4.60 -31.64
N LYS A 768 6.30 -5.28 -31.04
CA LYS A 768 7.19 -4.67 -30.03
C LYS A 768 7.91 -3.43 -30.53
N GLN A 769 8.38 -3.45 -31.79
CA GLN A 769 9.11 -2.32 -32.36
C GLN A 769 8.20 -1.12 -32.62
N HIS A 770 7.04 -1.34 -33.22
CA HIS A 770 6.06 -0.27 -33.45
C HIS A 770 5.53 0.29 -32.14
N PHE A 771 5.25 -0.58 -31.16
CA PHE A 771 4.85 -0.14 -29.82
C PHE A 771 5.93 0.74 -29.18
N ALA A 772 7.21 0.34 -29.23
CA ALA A 772 8.32 1.11 -28.69
C ALA A 772 8.49 2.48 -29.39
N ASN A 773 8.22 2.54 -30.70
CA ASN A 773 8.25 3.81 -31.44
C ASN A 773 7.14 4.77 -30.97
N PHE A 774 5.90 4.30 -30.82
CA PHE A 774 4.82 5.11 -30.25
C PHE A 774 5.10 5.50 -28.80
N ALA A 775 5.67 4.60 -28.02
CA ALA A 775 6.10 4.86 -26.65
C ALA A 775 7.15 5.97 -26.57
N SER A 776 8.09 6.01 -27.51
CA SER A 776 9.09 7.09 -27.61
C SER A 776 8.43 8.45 -27.89
N LYS A 777 7.48 8.50 -28.83
CA LYS A 777 6.71 9.71 -29.13
C LYS A 777 5.88 10.19 -27.94
N TYR A 778 5.23 9.24 -27.24
CA TYR A 778 4.52 9.53 -26.02
C TYR A 778 5.46 10.13 -24.95
N ALA A 779 6.64 9.53 -24.74
CA ALA A 779 7.63 10.04 -23.80
C ALA A 779 8.16 11.44 -24.16
N ASP A 780 8.33 11.73 -25.45
CA ASP A 780 8.77 13.05 -25.92
C ASP A 780 7.70 14.13 -25.71
N LEU A 781 6.42 13.82 -25.97
CA LEU A 781 5.30 14.70 -25.61
C LEU A 781 5.27 14.98 -24.11
N CYS A 782 5.45 13.95 -23.28
CA CYS A 782 5.54 14.10 -21.83
C CYS A 782 6.67 15.03 -21.37
N ARG A 783 7.84 14.93 -22.00
CA ARG A 783 9.01 15.79 -21.72
C ARG A 783 8.81 17.23 -22.21
N ALA A 784 8.18 17.40 -23.36
CA ALA A 784 7.89 18.72 -23.93
C ALA A 784 6.96 19.50 -23.00
N VAL A 785 5.92 18.87 -22.49
CA VAL A 785 4.98 19.46 -21.53
C VAL A 785 5.69 19.86 -20.23
N ARG A 786 6.55 19.00 -19.67
CA ARG A 786 7.35 19.33 -18.47
C ARG A 786 8.33 20.49 -18.67
N LYS A 787 8.78 20.75 -19.88
CA LYS A 787 9.71 21.85 -20.21
C LYS A 787 9.02 23.18 -20.48
N THR A 788 7.75 23.16 -20.90
CA THR A 788 7.00 24.37 -21.30
C THR A 788 6.51 25.21 -20.11
N THR A 789 6.74 24.79 -18.88
CA THR A 789 6.35 25.46 -17.62
C THR A 789 6.89 26.88 -17.41
N LYS A 790 7.49 27.49 -18.44
CA LYS A 790 8.09 28.85 -18.34
C LYS A 790 7.32 29.97 -19.06
N LYS A 791 6.15 29.74 -19.65
CA LYS A 791 5.39 30.78 -20.39
C LYS A 791 3.88 30.76 -20.06
N GLU A 792 3.31 31.94 -20.10
CA GLU A 792 1.99 32.40 -19.65
C GLU A 792 0.73 31.68 -20.16
N LYS A 793 0.82 30.55 -20.83
CA LYS A 793 -0.35 29.78 -21.29
C LYS A 793 -0.47 28.50 -20.46
N VAL A 794 -1.57 28.34 -19.75
CA VAL A 794 -1.94 27.07 -19.16
C VAL A 794 -2.18 26.07 -20.29
N SER A 795 -1.27 25.12 -20.46
CA SER A 795 -1.41 24.03 -21.43
C SER A 795 -2.39 23.00 -20.89
N VAL A 796 -3.33 22.54 -21.71
CA VAL A 796 -4.22 21.42 -21.37
C VAL A 796 -3.39 20.17 -21.04
N LEU A 797 -2.17 20.07 -21.55
CA LEU A 797 -1.26 18.95 -21.30
C LEU A 797 -0.49 19.07 -19.97
N ASP A 798 -0.47 20.24 -19.33
CA ASP A 798 0.19 20.43 -18.01
C ASP A 798 -0.51 19.65 -16.90
N ASP A 799 -1.79 19.36 -17.05
CA ASP A 799 -2.63 18.66 -16.10
C ASP A 799 -2.75 17.15 -16.39
N VAL A 800 -2.07 16.66 -17.44
CA VAL A 800 -2.07 15.23 -17.79
C VAL A 800 -1.08 14.46 -16.94
N ASP A 801 -1.55 13.41 -16.27
CA ASP A 801 -0.68 12.46 -15.59
C ASP A 801 -0.03 11.50 -16.60
N PHE A 802 1.29 11.58 -16.74
CA PHE A 802 2.02 10.78 -17.73
C PHE A 802 2.51 9.47 -17.12
N GLN A 803 1.90 8.36 -17.53
CA GLN A 803 2.28 7.00 -17.11
C GLN A 803 3.54 6.54 -17.86
N LEU A 804 4.72 7.06 -17.46
CA LEU A 804 5.99 6.68 -18.07
C LEU A 804 6.47 5.29 -17.70
N ASP A 805 5.98 4.74 -16.57
CA ASP A 805 6.44 3.46 -16.05
C ASP A 805 6.03 2.24 -16.88
N LEU A 806 5.04 2.38 -17.75
CA LEU A 806 4.58 1.29 -18.63
C LEU A 806 5.44 1.09 -19.88
N LEU A 807 6.34 2.02 -20.19
CA LEU A 807 7.14 1.99 -21.42
C LEU A 807 8.35 1.08 -21.37
N HIS A 808 8.80 0.65 -20.18
CA HIS A 808 9.98 -0.19 -20.03
C HIS A 808 9.61 -1.53 -19.38
N SER A 809 9.46 -2.57 -20.20
CA SER A 809 9.28 -3.96 -19.76
C SER A 809 10.59 -4.63 -19.34
N ASP A 810 11.73 -4.09 -19.73
CA ASP A 810 13.06 -4.66 -19.47
C ASP A 810 13.86 -3.75 -18.54
N ARG A 811 13.49 -3.68 -17.26
CA ARG A 811 14.38 -3.11 -16.26
C ARG A 811 15.48 -4.10 -15.91
N ILE A 812 16.62 -3.90 -16.53
CA ILE A 812 17.88 -4.52 -16.10
C ILE A 812 18.25 -3.82 -14.79
N ASN A 813 18.15 -4.55 -13.68
CA ASN A 813 18.60 -3.99 -12.40
C ASN A 813 20.12 -4.13 -12.27
N VAL A 814 20.73 -3.31 -11.42
CA VAL A 814 22.18 -3.34 -11.15
C VAL A 814 22.65 -4.75 -10.73
N GLY A 815 21.81 -5.50 -10.02
CA GLY A 815 22.09 -6.87 -9.61
C GLY A 815 22.29 -7.85 -10.79
N TYR A 816 21.56 -7.66 -11.89
CA TYR A 816 21.76 -8.44 -13.11
C TYR A 816 23.12 -8.16 -13.76
N ILE A 817 23.50 -6.87 -13.81
CA ILE A 817 24.83 -6.47 -14.32
C ILE A 817 25.94 -7.02 -13.44
N ILE A 818 25.79 -6.98 -12.11
CA ILE A 818 26.77 -7.57 -11.17
C ILE A 818 26.93 -9.07 -11.42
N ASN A 819 25.84 -9.80 -11.67
CA ASN A 819 25.91 -11.22 -11.99
C ASN A 819 26.63 -11.49 -13.33
N LEU A 820 26.41 -10.65 -14.36
CA LEU A 820 27.15 -10.73 -15.61
C LEU A 820 28.65 -10.42 -15.41
N LEU A 821 28.97 -9.43 -14.58
CA LEU A 821 30.35 -9.11 -14.20
C LEU A 821 31.01 -10.27 -13.44
N GLN A 822 30.27 -11.00 -12.61
CA GLN A 822 30.79 -12.22 -11.97
C GLN A 822 31.17 -13.28 -13.00
N LEU A 823 30.33 -13.51 -14.02
CA LEU A 823 30.64 -14.44 -15.11
C LEU A 823 31.88 -14.04 -15.91
N VAL A 824 32.13 -12.72 -16.06
CA VAL A 824 33.38 -12.22 -16.68
C VAL A 824 34.61 -12.59 -15.85
N VAL A 825 34.52 -12.46 -14.51
CA VAL A 825 35.63 -12.80 -13.59
C VAL A 825 35.88 -14.30 -13.52
N ASP A 826 34.80 -15.10 -13.49
CA ASP A 826 34.87 -16.55 -13.31
C ASP A 826 35.16 -17.31 -14.62
N THR A 827 35.25 -16.62 -15.76
CA THR A 827 35.47 -17.26 -17.07
C THR A 827 36.94 -17.23 -17.46
N ASP A 828 37.51 -18.44 -17.70
CA ASP A 828 38.90 -18.61 -18.19
C ASP A 828 39.06 -18.40 -19.71
N SER A 829 37.97 -18.32 -20.47
CA SER A 829 37.96 -18.16 -21.93
C SER A 829 37.87 -16.68 -22.32
N GLU A 830 38.87 -16.19 -23.01
CA GLU A 830 38.97 -14.78 -23.47
C GLU A 830 37.83 -14.42 -24.43
N ASP A 831 37.41 -15.32 -25.32
CA ASP A 831 36.32 -15.10 -26.27
C ASP A 831 34.96 -14.95 -25.54
N LYS A 832 34.70 -15.72 -24.49
CA LYS A 832 33.49 -15.61 -23.67
C LYS A 832 33.51 -14.34 -22.82
N ARG A 833 34.68 -13.98 -22.30
CA ARG A 833 34.87 -12.75 -21.51
C ARG A 833 34.53 -11.51 -22.33
N GLN A 834 35.05 -11.41 -23.56
CA GLN A 834 34.74 -10.31 -24.48
C GLN A 834 33.27 -10.27 -24.86
N LYS A 835 32.63 -11.43 -25.07
CA LYS A 835 31.19 -11.51 -25.36
C LYS A 835 30.36 -11.01 -24.20
N TYR A 836 30.65 -11.39 -22.96
CA TYR A 836 29.92 -10.91 -21.78
C TYR A 836 30.15 -9.41 -21.54
N GLN A 837 31.38 -8.92 -21.75
CA GLN A 837 31.67 -7.49 -21.67
C GLN A 837 30.87 -6.68 -22.70
N ALA A 838 30.81 -7.12 -23.96
CA ALA A 838 30.02 -6.47 -25.00
C ALA A 838 28.52 -6.44 -24.62
N GLN A 839 27.97 -7.54 -24.10
CA GLN A 839 26.59 -7.60 -23.64
C GLN A 839 26.32 -6.64 -22.47
N ILE A 840 27.26 -6.50 -21.53
CA ILE A 840 27.13 -5.56 -20.40
C ILE A 840 27.10 -4.11 -20.91
N TYR A 841 27.98 -3.75 -21.86
CA TYR A 841 27.98 -2.41 -22.45
C TYR A 841 26.71 -2.10 -23.23
N ASP A 842 26.20 -3.05 -24.02
CA ASP A 842 24.92 -2.90 -24.72
C ASP A 842 23.75 -2.73 -23.75
N LEU A 843 23.73 -3.49 -22.66
CA LEU A 843 22.69 -3.44 -21.63
C LEU A 843 22.71 -2.10 -20.86
N ILE A 844 23.92 -1.65 -20.46
CA ILE A 844 24.07 -0.37 -19.74
C ILE A 844 23.67 0.82 -20.63
N SER A 845 24.00 0.77 -21.92
CA SER A 845 23.68 1.84 -22.86
C SER A 845 22.22 1.87 -23.31
N SER A 846 21.52 0.72 -23.25
CA SER A 846 20.13 0.59 -23.69
C SER A 846 19.10 0.87 -22.60
N ASP A 847 19.46 0.82 -21.31
CA ASP A 847 18.50 1.01 -20.20
C ASP A 847 18.61 2.42 -19.59
N ILE A 848 17.56 3.22 -19.83
CA ILE A 848 17.44 4.60 -19.30
C ILE A 848 17.51 4.64 -17.76
N SER A 849 17.06 3.58 -17.07
CA SER A 849 17.09 3.53 -15.60
C SER A 849 18.50 3.39 -15.02
N LEU A 850 19.46 2.94 -15.84
CA LEU A 850 20.85 2.81 -15.48
C LEU A 850 21.71 4.02 -15.91
N HIS A 851 21.13 4.96 -16.67
CA HIS A 851 21.87 6.09 -17.24
C HIS A 851 22.56 6.93 -16.15
N ASP A 852 21.89 7.16 -15.01
CA ASP A 852 22.46 7.90 -13.88
C ASP A 852 23.52 7.11 -13.11
N LYS A 853 23.62 5.79 -13.35
CA LYS A 853 24.55 4.85 -12.72
C LYS A 853 25.60 4.33 -13.70
N GLN A 854 25.45 4.65 -14.97
CA GLN A 854 26.34 4.17 -16.04
C GLN A 854 27.81 4.50 -15.74
N ASP A 855 28.09 5.75 -15.37
CA ASP A 855 29.45 6.21 -15.03
C ASP A 855 30.07 5.41 -13.88
N LEU A 856 29.27 5.07 -12.86
CA LEU A 856 29.73 4.31 -11.69
C LEU A 856 30.01 2.83 -12.04
N ILE A 857 29.14 2.22 -12.84
CA ILE A 857 29.31 0.84 -13.29
C ILE A 857 30.51 0.76 -14.21
N GLN A 858 30.65 1.71 -15.12
CA GLN A 858 31.79 1.77 -16.03
C GLN A 858 33.11 2.00 -15.26
N LYS A 859 33.13 2.90 -14.30
CA LYS A 859 34.27 3.15 -13.42
C LYS A 859 34.67 1.89 -12.65
N PHE A 860 33.69 1.14 -12.14
CA PHE A 860 33.96 -0.13 -11.47
C PHE A 860 34.60 -1.17 -12.42
N ILE A 861 34.08 -1.27 -13.64
CA ILE A 861 34.61 -2.18 -14.66
C ILE A 861 36.07 -1.82 -15.01
N GLU A 862 36.39 -0.55 -15.15
CA GLU A 862 37.72 -0.08 -15.55
C GLU A 862 38.74 -0.14 -14.41
N GLU A 863 38.35 0.19 -13.18
CA GLU A 863 39.28 0.36 -12.06
C GLU A 863 39.40 -0.86 -11.16
N ASN A 864 38.34 -1.63 -10.97
CA ASN A 864 38.27 -2.71 -9.99
C ASN A 864 38.31 -4.10 -10.62
N MET A 865 37.59 -4.34 -11.70
CA MET A 865 37.60 -5.66 -12.35
C MET A 865 38.99 -6.19 -12.81
N PRO A 866 39.90 -5.36 -13.34
CA PRO A 866 41.23 -5.85 -13.75
C PRO A 866 42.07 -6.37 -12.58
N LYS A 867 41.68 -6.00 -11.33
CA LYS A 867 42.40 -6.41 -10.11
C LYS A 867 41.79 -7.64 -9.46
N MET A 868 40.66 -8.13 -9.96
CA MET A 868 39.95 -9.27 -9.39
C MET A 868 40.49 -10.60 -9.90
N ILE A 869 40.53 -11.57 -8.99
CA ILE A 869 41.04 -12.95 -9.26
C ILE A 869 39.83 -13.89 -9.33
N ASN A 870 39.90 -14.91 -10.14
CA ASN A 870 38.87 -15.96 -10.25
C ASN A 870 38.47 -16.49 -8.86
N GLY A 871 37.15 -16.52 -8.59
CA GLY A 871 36.58 -16.91 -7.29
C GLY A 871 36.36 -15.75 -6.30
N GLN A 872 36.68 -14.49 -6.63
CA GLN A 872 36.31 -13.33 -5.83
C GLN A 872 34.86 -12.89 -6.14
N SER A 873 34.15 -12.50 -5.11
CA SER A 873 32.78 -12.01 -5.26
C SER A 873 32.78 -10.59 -5.84
N VAL A 874 32.27 -10.43 -7.06
CA VAL A 874 32.04 -9.13 -7.70
C VAL A 874 31.01 -8.32 -6.93
N GLN A 875 30.01 -8.98 -6.37
CA GLN A 875 28.97 -8.33 -5.58
C GLN A 875 29.52 -7.62 -4.34
N ASP A 876 30.47 -8.27 -3.63
CA ASP A 876 31.07 -7.66 -2.44
C ASP A 876 32.02 -6.52 -2.80
N ALA A 877 32.80 -6.72 -3.86
CA ALA A 877 33.69 -5.67 -4.37
C ALA A 877 32.90 -4.46 -4.87
N PHE A 878 31.78 -4.69 -5.56
CA PHE A 878 30.90 -3.62 -6.05
C PHE A 878 30.20 -2.93 -4.90
N ALA A 879 29.72 -3.65 -3.89
CA ALA A 879 29.11 -3.06 -2.71
C ALA A 879 30.10 -2.15 -1.94
N GLN A 880 31.35 -2.60 -1.75
CA GLN A 880 32.40 -1.76 -1.14
C GLN A 880 32.74 -0.53 -1.98
N PHE A 881 32.86 -0.70 -3.29
CA PHE A 881 33.10 0.40 -4.22
C PHE A 881 31.94 1.41 -4.17
N TRP A 882 30.71 0.90 -4.17
CA TRP A 882 29.51 1.73 -4.10
C TRP A 882 29.43 2.56 -2.82
N ASP A 883 29.74 1.94 -1.67
CA ASP A 883 29.75 2.64 -0.38
C ASP A 883 30.81 3.73 -0.33
N ILE A 884 31.98 3.47 -0.93
CA ILE A 884 33.06 4.46 -1.04
C ILE A 884 32.64 5.65 -1.93
N GLU A 885 32.08 5.36 -3.12
CA GLU A 885 31.64 6.39 -4.04
C GLU A 885 30.45 7.20 -3.48
N LYS A 886 29.53 6.52 -2.78
CA LYS A 886 28.43 7.15 -2.05
C LYS A 886 28.93 8.13 -0.99
N GLU A 887 29.88 7.68 -0.18
CA GLU A 887 30.47 8.53 0.87
C GLU A 887 31.27 9.69 0.29
N GLN A 888 32.03 9.45 -0.78
CA GLN A 888 32.76 10.54 -1.48
C GLN A 888 31.80 11.57 -2.08
N ALA A 889 30.73 11.15 -2.72
CA ALA A 889 29.73 12.04 -3.31
C ALA A 889 29.00 12.85 -2.22
N TYR A 890 28.69 12.21 -1.09
CA TYR A 890 28.13 12.89 0.07
C TYR A 890 29.08 13.95 0.65
N GLN A 891 30.35 13.60 0.89
CA GLN A 891 31.36 14.51 1.41
C GLN A 891 31.64 15.66 0.42
N HIS A 892 31.65 15.37 -0.88
CA HIS A 892 31.82 16.38 -1.92
C HIS A 892 30.66 17.40 -1.87
N LEU A 893 29.42 16.94 -1.81
CA LEU A 893 28.24 17.80 -1.74
C LEU A 893 28.25 18.67 -0.47
N CYS A 894 28.59 18.08 0.69
CA CYS A 894 28.70 18.82 1.95
C CYS A 894 29.78 19.90 1.89
N LYS A 895 30.91 19.63 1.22
CA LYS A 895 32.03 20.58 1.09
C LYS A 895 31.73 21.66 0.06
N GLU A 896 31.17 21.28 -1.10
CA GLU A 896 30.86 22.21 -2.20
C GLU A 896 29.84 23.25 -1.76
N GLU A 897 28.76 22.82 -1.10
CA GLU A 897 27.66 23.68 -0.66
C GLU A 897 27.83 24.20 0.76
N ASN A 898 28.97 23.88 1.41
CA ASN A 898 29.25 24.24 2.82
C ASN A 898 28.10 23.89 3.77
N LEU A 899 27.74 22.60 3.79
CA LEU A 899 26.65 22.06 4.60
C LEU A 899 27.15 21.49 5.93
N LYS A 900 26.24 21.35 6.88
CA LYS A 900 26.46 20.61 8.12
C LYS A 900 26.34 19.10 7.84
N PRO A 901 27.43 18.32 7.93
CA PRO A 901 27.39 16.91 7.57
C PRO A 901 26.36 16.11 8.36
N GLU A 902 26.29 16.29 9.67
CA GLU A 902 25.33 15.57 10.52
C GLU A 902 23.85 15.86 10.15
N ALA A 903 23.53 17.11 9.83
CA ALA A 903 22.18 17.47 9.42
C ALA A 903 21.83 16.89 8.03
N MET A 904 22.77 16.88 7.09
CA MET A 904 22.60 16.28 5.77
C MET A 904 22.44 14.75 5.88
N LYS A 905 23.19 14.10 6.77
CA LYS A 905 23.07 12.68 7.04
C LYS A 905 21.67 12.33 7.56
N GLN A 906 21.12 13.11 8.48
CA GLN A 906 19.74 12.94 8.97
C GLN A 906 18.70 13.04 7.83
N VAL A 907 18.88 13.95 6.88
CA VAL A 907 18.00 14.08 5.71
C VAL A 907 18.07 12.82 4.83
N LEU A 908 19.26 12.26 4.63
CA LEU A 908 19.45 11.05 3.83
C LEU A 908 18.91 9.79 4.55
N GLU A 909 19.12 9.67 5.85
CA GLU A 909 18.55 8.61 6.70
C GLU A 909 17.01 8.69 6.70
N HIS A 910 16.47 9.90 6.76
CA HIS A 910 15.04 10.12 6.66
C HIS A 910 14.50 9.66 5.29
N TYR A 911 15.21 9.96 4.21
CA TYR A 911 14.86 9.44 2.89
C TYR A 911 14.96 7.89 2.82
N GLU A 912 16.02 7.30 3.36
CA GLU A 912 16.16 5.83 3.39
C GLU A 912 14.99 5.16 4.12
N PHE A 913 14.51 5.77 5.18
CA PHE A 913 13.39 5.26 5.96
C PHE A 913 12.03 5.49 5.27
N THR A 914 11.79 6.70 4.76
CA THR A 914 10.46 7.10 4.25
C THR A 914 10.28 6.89 2.74
N LYS A 915 11.40 6.76 2.01
CA LYS A 915 11.46 6.79 0.53
C LYS A 915 10.86 8.06 -0.09
N ARG A 916 10.81 9.15 0.67
CA ARG A 916 10.26 10.43 0.25
C ARG A 916 11.39 11.44 0.05
N LEU A 917 11.41 12.09 -1.12
CA LEU A 917 12.37 13.15 -1.41
C LEU A 917 12.23 14.30 -0.40
N PRO A 918 13.35 14.85 0.10
CA PRO A 918 13.34 15.94 1.05
C PRO A 918 12.72 17.20 0.44
N ARG A 919 12.01 17.96 1.26
CA ARG A 919 11.42 19.24 0.89
C ARG A 919 12.37 20.39 1.19
N LYS A 920 12.13 21.58 0.59
CA LYS A 920 12.93 22.79 0.83
C LYS A 920 13.03 23.15 2.33
N GLU A 921 11.95 22.92 3.07
CA GLU A 921 11.88 23.22 4.51
C GLU A 921 12.80 22.33 5.35
N GLU A 922 12.99 21.08 4.92
CA GLU A 922 13.87 20.13 5.59
C GLU A 922 15.34 20.43 5.31
N LEU A 923 15.62 21.20 4.26
CA LEU A 923 16.96 21.61 3.86
C LEU A 923 17.39 22.98 4.43
N LYS A 924 16.49 23.72 5.11
CA LYS A 924 16.73 25.08 5.57
C LYS A 924 17.88 25.22 6.58
N ASP A 925 18.10 24.17 7.38
CA ASP A 925 19.08 24.14 8.46
C ASP A 925 20.41 23.45 8.05
N LEU A 926 20.52 22.99 6.80
CA LEU A 926 21.70 22.35 6.25
C LEU A 926 22.90 23.28 6.05
N PRO A 927 22.74 24.53 5.53
CA PRO A 927 23.87 25.42 5.33
C PRO A 927 24.58 25.74 6.63
N ASN A 928 25.91 25.73 6.59
CA ASN A 928 26.76 26.07 7.73
C ASN A 928 26.98 27.60 7.89
N TYR A 929 26.23 28.38 7.08
CA TYR A 929 26.29 29.83 7.05
C TYR A 929 24.88 30.45 7.05
N LYS A 930 24.78 31.71 7.45
CA LYS A 930 23.50 32.43 7.40
C LYS A 930 23.22 32.87 5.99
N VAL A 931 22.19 32.21 5.39
CA VAL A 931 21.71 32.58 4.06
C VAL A 931 20.92 33.88 4.14
N LYS A 932 21.22 34.87 3.28
CA LYS A 932 20.48 36.13 3.22
C LYS A 932 19.06 35.89 2.75
N LEU A 933 18.10 36.64 3.29
CA LEU A 933 16.67 36.44 3.03
C LEU A 933 16.32 36.44 1.53
N PHE A 934 16.97 37.29 0.73
CA PHE A 934 16.76 37.41 -0.72
C PHE A 934 17.37 36.28 -1.54
N GLU A 935 18.36 35.56 -1.02
CA GLU A 935 19.05 34.46 -1.70
C GLU A 935 18.57 33.10 -1.25
N ARG A 936 17.76 33.06 -0.16
CA ARG A 936 17.39 31.85 0.55
C ARG A 936 16.66 30.83 -0.33
N ASP A 937 15.73 31.28 -1.13
CA ASP A 937 14.97 30.36 -1.99
C ASP A 937 15.81 29.77 -3.12
N ASN A 938 16.68 30.57 -3.74
CA ASN A 938 17.61 30.10 -4.77
C ASN A 938 18.58 29.05 -4.21
N VAL A 939 19.12 29.29 -3.02
CA VAL A 939 20.04 28.37 -2.34
C VAL A 939 19.31 27.07 -2.01
N LEU A 940 18.11 27.15 -1.43
CA LEU A 940 17.34 25.94 -1.08
C LEU A 940 16.87 25.17 -2.32
N THR A 941 16.57 25.87 -3.41
CA THR A 941 16.23 25.22 -4.69
C THR A 941 17.44 24.49 -5.27
N SER A 942 18.61 25.12 -5.26
CA SER A 942 19.85 24.47 -5.70
C SER A 942 20.19 23.26 -4.83
N LEU A 943 20.11 23.39 -3.53
CA LEU A 943 20.33 22.29 -2.58
C LEU A 943 19.34 21.14 -2.80
N MET A 944 18.06 21.45 -3.05
CA MET A 944 17.05 20.44 -3.31
C MET A 944 17.36 19.65 -4.59
N VAL A 945 17.79 20.33 -5.66
CA VAL A 945 18.18 19.67 -6.92
C VAL A 945 19.39 18.76 -6.70
N LYS A 946 20.43 19.26 -6.06
CA LYS A 946 21.67 18.51 -5.80
C LYS A 946 21.46 17.35 -4.84
N THR A 947 20.67 17.55 -3.79
CA THR A 947 20.29 16.48 -2.84
C THR A 947 19.46 15.41 -3.55
N ARG A 948 18.53 15.80 -4.41
CA ARG A 948 17.74 14.89 -5.23
C ARG A 948 18.63 14.08 -6.18
N GLN A 949 19.57 14.70 -6.86
CA GLN A 949 20.52 14.00 -7.73
C GLN A 949 21.36 12.98 -6.95
N LEU A 950 21.83 13.33 -5.77
CA LEU A 950 22.56 12.39 -4.89
C LEU A 950 21.67 11.20 -4.50
N ILE A 951 20.41 11.47 -4.14
CA ILE A 951 19.44 10.44 -3.78
C ILE A 951 19.12 9.54 -4.97
N GLU A 952 18.84 10.10 -6.15
CA GLU A 952 18.51 9.33 -7.36
C GLU A 952 19.69 8.45 -7.79
N LYS A 953 20.91 8.94 -7.63
CA LYS A 953 22.12 8.21 -7.99
C LYS A 953 22.44 7.06 -7.05
N PHE A 954 22.35 7.25 -5.73
CA PHE A 954 22.89 6.30 -4.75
C PHE A 954 21.86 5.61 -3.85
N TYR A 955 20.64 6.12 -3.75
CA TYR A 955 19.62 5.64 -2.81
C TYR A 955 18.37 5.07 -3.49
N VAL A 956 18.24 5.22 -4.81
CA VAL A 956 17.13 4.67 -5.59
C VAL A 956 17.60 3.48 -6.41
N GLY A 957 16.97 2.33 -6.26
CA GLY A 957 17.15 1.15 -7.13
C GLY A 957 18.39 0.29 -6.86
N PHE A 958 18.82 0.18 -5.60
CA PHE A 958 19.81 -0.83 -5.14
C PHE A 958 19.09 -1.95 -4.39
#